data_79a990f54becf4ec3dbeb2aa6ed95823
#
_entry.id   79a990f54becf4ec3dbeb2aa6ed95823
#
_cell.length_a   1.000
_cell.length_b   1.000
_cell.length_c   1.000
_cell.angle_alpha   90.00
_cell.angle_beta   90.00
_cell.angle_gamma   90.00
#
_symmetry.space_group_name_H-M   'P 1'
#
loop_
_entity.id
_entity.type
_entity.pdbx_description
1 polymer ?
#
loop_
_entity_poly.entity_id
_entity_poly.type
_entity_poly.pdbx_seq_one_letter_code
_entity_poly.pdbx_strand_id
1 'polypeptide(L)'
;MPKTRDNHYVPQWYQRGFLLEYSNQLHYLDLNPDTKKLPDGRIITMNDRNIWPTSRCFYQTDLYTTFFGEYINDEIERRLFGKIDDIGARAVRAFIGEDISEWHRHFSDFFSYIDSQKIRTPKGLDWIRKHYPRLGQVDLMLEMQAIRNLHCTLWSEGVREIVSAKKSDVKFIITDHPVTIYNYACSPDSQYCVYPNDPSIALKGTQTLFPLNYDNCLIFTNLEYAKNPNNQNPIEKRTNAQLVRDSMVRTDAFIRSRNLTDYEVSSINAILKKRARRYIAAPKKDWLFPETDISYDWATFKKILLPPENELYQFGGELFAKYEDGSTYYQDAFGRKRPENKYLKKTIEIKKIGRNDYCGCGSGKKYKKCCMNKKEDERSSWQVLSIRERNLVLYNGIEDILGFNKGKTWGDTRKELSNEQIIKIHELYGSLWPTDTDIFNLLPKPDKTLRALYTGLIDPRTVLLFAIGSAPYFDEILIQHPFINPGAVNPKFNPVKSPHQYKQQMLKNLLLFLYLQPFIEQGFINFFPDPCCFDLYLQREMFDMAKQRRGLIKMNEQETDRLMKIHKKDHFANTLCNLSKERRRNQVRKAMPDLSSKQIEELLQYMERQHQEDPLALLQDDVFDEGGQLTMISMVPNFEMALFIAQVTGSIILTDSETRWEELVRAQFRKNGVVSLPWVDLSDMIANQKFIFSSDPHSTLCTRMDGGFGSVRKVFREIYVDVRENKNNLDTSVERRKKEFLASYEKDIKKYNKKMNYCFNGKMNFLIPKGGFVFNNTQRLLLKSGSEKHVNNVPMAVFFKLLAP
;
A
#
# COMPACT_ATOMS: atom_id res chain seq x y z
N MET A 1 33.07 31.08 -2.86
CA MET A 1 32.11 31.64 -1.88
C MET A 1 32.23 30.81 -0.61
N PRO A 2 32.21 31.38 0.59
CA PRO A 2 32.30 30.61 1.82
C PRO A 2 31.08 29.67 1.90
N LYS A 3 31.31 28.40 2.21
CA LYS A 3 30.25 27.39 2.35
C LYS A 3 29.44 27.73 3.60
N THR A 4 28.14 27.93 3.44
CA THR A 4 27.23 28.18 4.56
C THR A 4 26.96 26.82 5.22
N ARG A 5 27.52 26.58 6.39
CA ARG A 5 27.30 25.34 7.17
C ARG A 5 26.07 25.43 8.08
N ASP A 6 25.54 26.62 8.31
CA ASP A 6 24.41 26.87 9.20
C ASP A 6 23.10 26.83 8.40
N ASN A 7 22.41 25.72 8.53
CA ASN A 7 21.17 25.45 7.78
C ASN A 7 19.95 25.92 8.58
N HIS A 8 19.28 26.99 8.13
CA HIS A 8 18.02 27.42 8.73
C HIS A 8 16.86 26.52 8.26
N TYR A 9 16.45 25.58 9.09
CA TYR A 9 15.32 24.69 8.80
C TYR A 9 13.95 25.39 8.95
N VAL A 10 13.91 26.52 9.63
CA VAL A 10 12.84 27.52 9.55
C VAL A 10 13.43 28.78 8.91
N PRO A 11 13.03 29.15 7.66
CA PRO A 11 13.68 30.23 6.92
C PRO A 11 13.66 31.56 7.64
N GLN A 12 14.74 32.34 7.56
CA GLN A 12 14.78 33.68 8.20
C GLN A 12 13.71 34.64 7.70
N TRP A 13 13.34 34.57 6.39
CA TRP A 13 12.27 35.41 5.85
C TRP A 13 10.92 35.10 6.53
N TYR A 14 10.66 33.85 6.85
CA TYR A 14 9.45 33.42 7.56
C TYR A 14 9.50 33.86 9.01
N GLN A 15 10.65 33.70 9.69
CA GLN A 15 10.85 34.18 11.06
C GLN A 15 10.61 35.69 11.20
N ARG A 16 11.01 36.50 10.17
CA ARG A 16 10.75 37.96 10.16
C ARG A 16 9.29 38.33 10.18
N GLY A 17 8.38 37.46 9.72
CA GLY A 17 6.94 37.62 9.84
C GLY A 17 6.42 37.60 11.30
N PHE A 18 7.26 37.20 12.25
CA PHE A 18 6.96 37.19 13.68
C PHE A 18 7.68 38.29 14.48
N LEU A 19 8.31 39.21 13.82
CA LEU A 19 8.90 40.38 14.50
C LEU A 19 7.87 41.49 14.63
N LEU A 20 7.84 42.17 15.76
CA LEU A 20 7.10 43.43 15.90
C LEU A 20 7.84 44.57 15.17
N GLU A 21 7.10 45.62 14.87
CA GLU A 21 7.73 46.86 14.34
C GLU A 21 8.87 47.30 15.21
N TYR A 22 9.97 47.69 14.58
CA TYR A 22 11.22 48.19 15.25
C TYR A 22 11.98 47.13 16.05
N SER A 23 11.58 45.83 16.02
CA SER A 23 12.32 44.75 16.66
C SER A 23 13.01 43.87 15.62
N ASN A 24 14.27 43.45 15.89
CA ASN A 24 15.01 42.48 15.07
C ASN A 24 15.33 41.19 15.82
N GLN A 25 14.73 41.00 17.00
CA GLN A 25 15.01 39.91 17.91
C GLN A 25 13.72 39.21 18.35
N LEU A 26 13.86 37.96 18.69
CA LEU A 26 12.81 37.09 19.23
C LEU A 26 13.24 36.57 20.61
N HIS A 27 12.30 36.50 21.55
CA HIS A 27 12.44 35.65 22.72
C HIS A 27 12.42 34.21 22.27
N TYR A 28 13.45 33.45 22.61
CA TYR A 28 13.68 32.06 22.19
C TYR A 28 13.71 31.17 23.44
N LEU A 29 12.87 30.15 23.44
CA LEU A 29 12.70 29.24 24.57
C LEU A 29 13.11 27.84 24.16
N ASP A 30 14.01 27.23 24.92
CA ASP A 30 14.36 25.81 24.84
C ASP A 30 13.43 25.03 25.77
N LEU A 31 12.59 24.17 25.22
CA LEU A 31 11.62 23.33 25.96
C LEU A 31 12.27 22.15 26.68
N ASN A 32 13.52 21.83 26.31
CA ASN A 32 14.27 20.73 26.90
C ASN A 32 15.77 21.13 27.00
N PRO A 33 16.12 22.09 27.89
CA PRO A 33 17.47 22.61 28.01
C PRO A 33 18.45 21.52 28.44
N ASP A 34 19.66 21.57 27.87
CA ASP A 34 20.71 20.62 28.17
C ASP A 34 21.18 20.77 29.64
N THR A 35 21.61 19.68 30.23
CA THR A 35 22.20 19.66 31.55
C THR A 35 23.70 19.45 31.44
N LYS A 36 24.48 20.18 32.27
CA LYS A 36 25.94 20.06 32.35
C LYS A 36 26.34 19.61 33.76
N LYS A 37 27.09 18.52 33.82
CA LYS A 37 27.71 18.08 35.08
C LYS A 37 28.98 18.89 35.31
N LEU A 38 29.03 19.59 36.43
CA LEU A 38 30.21 20.33 36.86
C LEU A 38 31.30 19.39 37.44
N PRO A 39 32.55 19.83 37.50
CA PRO A 39 33.64 19.05 38.10
C PRO A 39 33.39 18.63 39.56
N ASP A 40 32.60 19.39 40.30
CA ASP A 40 32.17 19.12 41.67
C ASP A 40 31.00 18.13 41.80
N GLY A 41 30.54 17.56 40.67
CA GLY A 41 29.47 16.59 40.61
C GLY A 41 28.05 17.17 40.53
N ARG A 42 27.87 18.45 40.71
CA ARG A 42 26.55 19.14 40.58
C ARG A 42 26.11 19.15 39.11
N ILE A 43 24.81 18.93 38.92
CA ILE A 43 24.17 19.02 37.58
C ILE A 43 23.49 20.40 37.53
N ILE A 44 23.87 21.21 36.56
CA ILE A 44 23.24 22.49 36.26
C ILE A 44 22.47 22.40 34.96
N THR A 45 21.25 22.93 34.92
CA THR A 45 20.49 23.10 33.70
C THR A 45 20.93 24.37 32.98
N MET A 46 21.20 24.28 31.70
CA MET A 46 21.57 25.44 30.88
C MET A 46 20.38 26.42 30.80
N ASN A 47 20.67 27.69 30.47
CA ASN A 47 19.65 28.70 30.34
C ASN A 47 18.63 28.30 29.25
N ASP A 48 17.37 28.22 29.63
CA ASP A 48 16.26 27.88 28.77
C ASP A 48 15.78 29.04 27.87
N ARG A 49 16.18 30.26 28.18
CA ARG A 49 15.66 31.50 27.57
C ARG A 49 16.78 32.39 27.06
N ASN A 50 16.56 32.84 25.82
CA ASN A 50 17.49 33.77 25.15
C ASN A 50 16.69 34.81 24.34
N ILE A 51 17.34 35.91 24.00
CA ILE A 51 16.81 36.89 23.04
C ILE A 51 17.81 36.94 21.90
N TRP A 52 17.37 36.49 20.74
CA TRP A 52 18.24 36.32 19.59
C TRP A 52 17.67 36.96 18.32
N PRO A 53 18.53 37.44 17.41
CA PRO A 53 18.12 37.81 16.08
C PRO A 53 17.74 36.57 15.28
N THR A 54 16.91 36.71 14.23
CA THR A 54 16.44 35.60 13.38
C THR A 54 17.58 34.77 12.79
N SER A 55 18.78 35.34 12.65
CA SER A 55 19.98 34.64 12.16
C SER A 55 20.52 33.60 13.15
N ARG A 56 20.12 33.67 14.43
CA ARG A 56 20.52 32.71 15.48
C ARG A 56 19.36 31.81 15.94
N CYS A 57 18.20 31.93 15.33
CA CYS A 57 17.04 31.08 15.65
C CYS A 57 16.85 29.99 14.62
N PHE A 58 16.42 28.81 15.04
CA PHE A 58 15.99 27.70 14.20
C PHE A 58 16.99 27.30 13.10
N TYR A 59 18.26 27.23 13.44
CA TYR A 59 19.31 26.71 12.57
C TYR A 59 20.00 25.50 13.21
N GLN A 60 20.59 24.67 12.40
CA GLN A 60 21.48 23.59 12.82
C GLN A 60 22.64 23.48 11.84
N THR A 61 23.85 23.41 12.37
CA THR A 61 25.05 23.24 11.56
C THR A 61 25.02 21.85 10.92
N ASP A 62 25.31 21.80 9.63
CA ASP A 62 25.40 20.56 8.84
C ASP A 62 24.15 19.65 8.89
N LEU A 63 22.95 20.21 9.17
CA LEU A 63 21.72 19.44 9.31
C LEU A 63 21.45 18.56 8.10
N TYR A 64 21.54 19.11 6.91
CA TYR A 64 21.29 18.38 5.67
C TYR A 64 22.49 17.52 5.27
N THR A 65 23.69 17.94 5.60
CA THR A 65 24.93 17.17 5.39
C THR A 65 24.91 15.89 6.20
N THR A 66 24.54 15.96 7.47
CA THR A 66 24.43 14.77 8.35
C THR A 66 23.35 13.80 7.89
N PHE A 67 22.26 14.31 7.35
CA PHE A 67 21.16 13.50 6.86
C PHE A 67 21.49 12.85 5.51
N PHE A 68 22.19 13.54 4.64
CA PHE A 68 22.49 13.10 3.28
C PHE A 68 23.90 12.50 3.12
N GLY A 69 24.62 12.21 4.20
CA GLY A 69 25.97 11.60 4.20
C GLY A 69 27.09 12.58 3.84
N GLU A 70 28.23 12.09 3.37
CA GLU A 70 29.46 12.87 3.16
C GLU A 70 29.42 13.90 2.00
N TYR A 71 28.31 14.00 1.27
CA TYR A 71 28.16 15.01 0.22
C TYR A 71 27.91 16.39 0.83
N ILE A 72 28.98 17.10 1.12
CA ILE A 72 28.96 18.55 1.37
C ILE A 72 28.64 19.23 0.04
N ASN A 73 27.38 19.24 -0.34
CA ASN A 73 27.00 19.93 -1.56
C ASN A 73 26.04 21.06 -1.22
N ASP A 74 26.53 22.30 -1.27
CA ASP A 74 25.75 23.53 -1.22
C ASP A 74 24.61 23.55 -2.25
N GLU A 75 24.66 22.68 -3.25
CA GLU A 75 23.63 22.61 -4.28
C GLU A 75 22.26 22.19 -3.75
N ILE A 76 22.19 21.37 -2.69
CA ILE A 76 20.92 20.95 -2.11
C ILE A 76 20.22 22.12 -1.43
N GLU A 77 20.96 22.82 -0.59
CA GLU A 77 20.40 23.96 0.12
C GLU A 77 20.11 25.13 -0.85
N ARG A 78 21.04 25.42 -1.73
CA ARG A 78 20.92 26.54 -2.64
C ARG A 78 19.96 26.29 -3.82
N ARG A 79 19.99 25.12 -4.46
CA ARG A 79 19.15 24.84 -5.63
C ARG A 79 17.77 24.29 -5.26
N LEU A 80 17.69 23.47 -4.22
CA LEU A 80 16.42 22.89 -3.82
C LEU A 80 15.68 23.80 -2.85
N PHE A 81 16.26 24.09 -1.69
CA PHE A 81 15.58 24.87 -0.67
C PHE A 81 15.55 26.37 -0.98
N GLY A 82 16.58 26.94 -1.59
CA GLY A 82 16.57 28.34 -1.99
C GLY A 82 15.44 28.68 -2.95
N LYS A 83 15.22 27.83 -3.98
CA LYS A 83 14.11 28.02 -4.93
C LYS A 83 12.74 27.81 -4.28
N ILE A 84 12.64 26.85 -3.35
CA ILE A 84 11.41 26.60 -2.59
C ILE A 84 11.12 27.78 -1.67
N ASP A 85 12.13 28.34 -1.01
CA ASP A 85 11.98 29.47 -0.11
C ASP A 85 11.56 30.74 -0.84
N ASP A 86 12.10 31.01 -2.02
CA ASP A 86 11.71 32.15 -2.84
C ASP A 86 10.25 32.08 -3.31
N ILE A 87 9.84 30.89 -3.75
CA ILE A 87 8.46 30.63 -4.16
C ILE A 87 7.53 30.67 -2.94
N GLY A 88 7.93 30.02 -1.84
CA GLY A 88 7.19 30.00 -0.59
C GLY A 88 6.99 31.38 0.04
N ALA A 89 8.02 32.25 -0.01
CA ALA A 89 7.90 33.60 0.50
C ALA A 89 6.87 34.44 -0.27
N ARG A 90 6.82 34.32 -1.59
CA ARG A 90 5.79 34.97 -2.42
C ARG A 90 4.41 34.40 -2.12
N ALA A 91 4.27 33.07 -2.06
CA ALA A 91 3.02 32.41 -1.78
C ALA A 91 2.47 32.79 -0.41
N VAL A 92 3.26 32.72 0.67
CA VAL A 92 2.82 33.08 2.02
C VAL A 92 2.38 34.55 2.07
N ARG A 93 3.11 35.46 1.43
CA ARG A 93 2.72 36.88 1.37
C ARG A 93 1.41 37.08 0.63
N ALA A 94 1.19 36.37 -0.49
CA ALA A 94 -0.06 36.40 -1.22
C ALA A 94 -1.26 36.00 -0.32
N PHE A 95 -1.09 34.94 0.49
CA PHE A 95 -2.14 34.47 1.39
C PHE A 95 -2.27 35.28 2.70
N ILE A 96 -1.30 36.07 3.09
CA ILE A 96 -1.46 37.11 4.12
C ILE A 96 -2.30 38.27 3.55
N GLY A 97 -2.10 38.60 2.26
CA GLY A 97 -2.88 39.62 1.54
C GLY A 97 -4.31 39.15 1.24
N GLU A 98 -5.10 40.04 0.63
CA GLU A 98 -6.53 39.82 0.32
C GLU A 98 -6.81 39.73 -1.19
N ASP A 99 -5.80 39.75 -2.03
CA ASP A 99 -5.95 39.67 -3.49
C ASP A 99 -6.21 38.23 -3.95
N ILE A 100 -7.43 37.96 -4.35
CA ILE A 100 -7.89 36.65 -4.82
C ILE A 100 -7.11 36.17 -6.06
N SER A 101 -6.68 37.09 -6.92
CA SER A 101 -5.92 36.73 -8.12
C SER A 101 -4.52 36.22 -7.78
N GLU A 102 -3.90 36.77 -6.73
CA GLU A 102 -2.63 36.27 -6.20
C GLU A 102 -2.82 34.92 -5.48
N TRP A 103 -3.94 34.69 -4.79
CA TRP A 103 -4.25 33.36 -4.22
C TRP A 103 -4.33 32.28 -5.30
N HIS A 104 -5.06 32.56 -6.38
CA HIS A 104 -5.17 31.63 -7.51
C HIS A 104 -3.80 31.31 -8.13
N ARG A 105 -2.99 32.37 -8.37
CA ARG A 105 -1.66 32.22 -8.96
C ARG A 105 -0.73 31.37 -8.11
N HIS A 106 -0.76 31.56 -6.80
CA HIS A 106 0.17 30.93 -5.85
C HIS A 106 -0.44 29.74 -5.10
N PHE A 107 -1.60 29.26 -5.49
CA PHE A 107 -2.31 28.18 -4.78
C PHE A 107 -1.47 26.90 -4.65
N SER A 108 -0.94 26.39 -5.76
CA SER A 108 -0.11 25.19 -5.78
C SER A 108 1.22 25.39 -5.04
N ASP A 109 1.84 26.53 -5.22
CA ASP A 109 3.11 26.89 -4.58
C ASP A 109 2.98 26.95 -3.06
N PHE A 110 1.85 27.46 -2.57
CA PHE A 110 1.57 27.59 -1.15
C PHE A 110 1.52 26.24 -0.46
N PHE A 111 0.76 25.29 -0.99
CA PHE A 111 0.69 23.94 -0.42
C PHE A 111 2.01 23.18 -0.53
N SER A 112 2.71 23.34 -1.66
CA SER A 112 4.02 22.75 -1.86
C SER A 112 5.07 23.27 -0.89
N TYR A 113 4.99 24.55 -0.52
CA TYR A 113 5.85 25.13 0.49
C TYR A 113 5.55 24.57 1.89
N ILE A 114 4.26 24.52 2.29
CA ILE A 114 3.84 23.99 3.60
C ILE A 114 4.32 22.55 3.77
N ASP A 115 4.16 21.71 2.74
CA ASP A 115 4.61 20.32 2.81
C ASP A 115 6.13 20.20 2.89
N SER A 116 6.85 21.02 2.14
CA SER A 116 8.31 21.10 2.25
C SER A 116 8.75 21.56 3.64
N GLN A 117 8.06 22.55 4.22
CA GLN A 117 8.37 23.06 5.55
C GLN A 117 8.10 22.02 6.66
N LYS A 118 7.09 21.16 6.48
CA LYS A 118 6.84 20.06 7.40
C LYS A 118 8.00 19.04 7.42
N ILE A 119 8.55 18.73 6.27
CA ILE A 119 9.55 17.65 6.10
C ILE A 119 10.98 18.13 6.43
N ARG A 120 11.34 19.35 6.08
CA ARG A 120 12.72 19.85 6.19
C ARG A 120 13.19 20.14 7.62
N THR A 121 12.29 20.14 8.59
CA THR A 121 12.61 20.36 10.00
C THR A 121 13.31 19.14 10.63
N PRO A 122 14.08 19.29 11.72
CA PRO A 122 14.69 18.15 12.41
C PRO A 122 13.70 17.05 12.76
N LYS A 123 12.49 17.40 13.23
CA LYS A 123 11.42 16.42 13.51
C LYS A 123 10.97 15.68 12.23
N GLY A 124 10.80 16.38 11.11
CA GLY A 124 10.45 15.78 9.83
C GLY A 124 11.55 14.84 9.32
N LEU A 125 12.82 15.23 9.45
CA LEU A 125 13.96 14.39 9.08
C LEU A 125 14.09 13.15 9.99
N ASP A 126 13.87 13.29 11.29
CA ASP A 126 13.87 12.16 12.22
C ASP A 126 12.72 11.18 11.93
N TRP A 127 11.56 11.70 11.51
CA TRP A 127 10.45 10.87 11.05
C TRP A 127 10.85 10.04 9.83
N ILE A 128 11.50 10.65 8.83
CA ILE A 128 11.96 9.94 7.64
C ILE A 128 12.99 8.87 7.99
N ARG A 129 14.00 9.20 8.82
CA ARG A 129 15.03 8.26 9.26
C ARG A 129 14.46 7.05 9.98
N LYS A 130 13.45 7.27 10.84
CA LYS A 130 12.79 6.21 11.60
C LYS A 130 12.00 5.25 10.71
N HIS A 131 11.28 5.80 9.74
CA HIS A 131 10.38 5.02 8.90
C HIS A 131 11.08 4.41 7.68
N TYR A 132 12.16 5.04 7.21
CA TYR A 132 12.86 4.66 5.99
C TYR A 132 14.39 4.66 6.17
N PRO A 133 14.90 3.84 7.07
CA PRO A 133 16.33 3.86 7.46
C PRO A 133 17.28 3.46 6.33
N ARG A 134 16.76 2.97 5.21
CA ARG A 134 17.55 2.42 4.09
C ARG A 134 17.41 3.19 2.78
N LEU A 135 16.69 4.30 2.76
CA LEU A 135 16.68 5.14 1.56
C LEU A 135 18.07 5.70 1.30
N GLY A 136 18.51 5.55 0.05
CA GLY A 136 19.72 6.23 -0.42
C GLY A 136 19.50 7.74 -0.48
N GLN A 137 20.57 8.49 -0.30
CA GLN A 137 20.55 9.93 -0.22
C GLN A 137 19.91 10.63 -1.43
N VAL A 138 20.33 10.25 -2.63
CA VAL A 138 19.83 10.84 -3.89
C VAL A 138 18.33 10.54 -4.06
N ASP A 139 17.91 9.31 -3.75
CA ASP A 139 16.51 8.91 -3.87
C ASP A 139 15.62 9.67 -2.89
N LEU A 140 16.12 9.89 -1.67
CA LEU A 140 15.38 10.66 -0.67
C LEU A 140 15.19 12.11 -1.08
N MET A 141 16.20 12.72 -1.71
CA MET A 141 16.12 14.10 -2.22
C MET A 141 15.10 14.24 -3.36
N LEU A 142 15.12 13.30 -4.30
CA LEU A 142 14.13 13.27 -5.39
C LEU A 142 12.72 13.10 -4.82
N GLU A 143 12.58 12.37 -3.73
CA GLU A 143 11.30 12.07 -3.12
C GLU A 143 10.78 13.12 -2.17
N MET A 144 11.63 13.88 -1.50
CA MET A 144 11.18 15.07 -0.78
C MET A 144 10.43 16.05 -1.72
N GLN A 145 10.71 16.03 -3.02
CA GLN A 145 9.93 16.78 -4.01
C GLN A 145 8.61 16.10 -4.37
N ALA A 146 8.56 14.79 -4.32
CA ALA A 146 7.38 14.03 -4.76
C ALA A 146 6.37 13.80 -3.63
N ILE A 147 6.80 13.76 -2.37
CA ILE A 147 5.93 13.75 -1.18
C ILE A 147 5.04 14.99 -1.15
N ARG A 148 5.49 16.13 -1.64
CA ARG A 148 4.71 17.37 -1.77
C ARG A 148 3.34 17.20 -2.41
N ASN A 149 3.19 16.25 -3.31
CA ASN A 149 1.94 16.08 -4.05
C ASN A 149 0.85 15.36 -3.25
N LEU A 150 1.20 14.53 -2.28
CA LEU A 150 0.23 13.76 -1.48
C LEU A 150 -0.48 14.65 -0.46
N HIS A 151 0.28 15.32 0.38
CA HIS A 151 -0.28 16.20 1.42
C HIS A 151 -1.00 17.40 0.82
N CYS A 152 -0.48 17.94 -0.28
CA CYS A 152 -1.12 19.03 -1.02
C CYS A 152 -2.54 18.69 -1.46
N THR A 153 -2.78 17.49 -1.95
CA THR A 153 -4.12 17.02 -2.32
C THR A 153 -5.06 17.03 -1.12
N LEU A 154 -4.58 16.50 0.00
CA LEU A 154 -5.37 16.41 1.22
C LEU A 154 -5.78 17.79 1.75
N TRP A 155 -4.88 18.75 1.72
CA TRP A 155 -5.15 20.11 2.18
C TRP A 155 -6.00 20.93 1.19
N SER A 156 -5.75 20.77 -0.11
CA SER A 156 -6.47 21.51 -1.15
C SER A 156 -7.96 21.15 -1.20
N GLU A 157 -8.32 19.92 -0.88
CA GLU A 157 -9.73 19.47 -0.83
C GLU A 157 -10.40 19.72 0.54
N GLY A 158 -9.61 20.03 1.57
CA GLY A 158 -10.13 20.37 2.90
C GLY A 158 -10.71 21.79 2.98
N VAL A 159 -11.32 22.09 4.12
CA VAL A 159 -11.71 23.44 4.49
C VAL A 159 -10.46 24.23 4.85
N ARG A 160 -10.31 25.39 4.28
CA ARG A 160 -9.18 26.28 4.43
C ARG A 160 -9.61 27.57 5.11
N GLU A 161 -9.07 27.81 6.27
CA GLU A 161 -9.39 29.01 7.06
C GLU A 161 -8.09 29.74 7.44
N ILE A 162 -8.08 31.06 7.30
CA ILE A 162 -7.04 31.92 7.82
C ILE A 162 -7.64 32.76 8.93
N VAL A 163 -7.34 32.40 10.16
CA VAL A 163 -7.80 33.12 11.35
C VAL A 163 -6.88 34.26 11.68
N SER A 164 -7.42 35.35 12.25
CA SER A 164 -6.70 36.57 12.55
C SER A 164 -6.60 36.85 14.05
N ALA A 165 -5.39 37.15 14.51
CA ALA A 165 -5.10 37.64 15.85
C ALA A 165 -4.94 39.20 15.88
N LYS A 166 -5.29 39.92 14.80
CA LYS A 166 -5.11 41.39 14.72
C LYS A 166 -5.74 42.12 15.88
N LYS A 167 -6.91 41.66 16.33
CA LYS A 167 -7.66 42.28 17.45
C LYS A 167 -7.30 41.70 18.81
N SER A 168 -6.42 40.71 18.90
CA SER A 168 -5.96 40.11 20.12
C SER A 168 -4.66 40.78 20.59
N ASP A 169 -4.47 40.90 21.89
CA ASP A 169 -3.21 41.34 22.50
C ASP A 169 -2.14 40.21 22.47
N VAL A 170 -2.57 39.00 22.41
CA VAL A 170 -1.72 37.80 22.23
C VAL A 170 -1.56 37.49 20.74
N LYS A 171 -0.34 37.18 20.32
CA LYS A 171 -0.05 36.84 18.92
C LYS A 171 0.46 35.41 18.78
N PHE A 172 0.43 34.90 17.52
CA PHE A 172 0.93 33.57 17.25
C PHE A 172 2.44 33.46 17.45
N ILE A 173 2.87 32.33 18.03
CA ILE A 173 4.27 31.98 18.20
C ILE A 173 4.79 31.21 16.99
N ILE A 174 6.10 31.17 16.84
CA ILE A 174 6.81 30.34 15.86
C ILE A 174 7.48 29.17 16.57
N THR A 175 7.51 28.00 15.94
CA THR A 175 8.11 26.78 16.47
C THR A 175 9.17 26.21 15.53
N ASP A 176 10.01 25.33 16.05
CA ASP A 176 10.98 24.56 15.25
C ASP A 176 10.32 23.52 14.31
N HIS A 177 9.00 23.35 14.41
CA HIS A 177 8.18 22.54 13.51
C HIS A 177 6.89 23.29 13.19
N PRO A 178 6.93 24.34 12.31
CA PRO A 178 5.84 25.28 12.12
C PRO A 178 4.54 24.67 11.60
N VAL A 179 4.63 23.60 10.78
CA VAL A 179 3.46 22.86 10.29
C VAL A 179 3.04 21.87 11.35
N THR A 180 2.10 22.28 12.18
CA THR A 180 1.68 21.55 13.38
C THR A 180 0.43 20.72 13.09
N ILE A 181 0.45 19.46 13.46
CA ILE A 181 -0.67 18.52 13.29
C ILE A 181 -1.38 18.33 14.62
N TYR A 182 -2.68 18.53 14.60
CA TYR A 182 -3.58 18.37 15.74
C TYR A 182 -4.70 17.38 15.42
N ASN A 183 -5.02 16.51 16.36
CA ASN A 183 -6.24 15.72 16.37
C ASN A 183 -6.73 15.63 17.81
N TYR A 184 -7.97 15.98 18.05
CA TYR A 184 -8.51 16.07 19.42
C TYR A 184 -8.53 14.71 20.15
N ALA A 185 -8.59 13.60 19.42
CA ALA A 185 -8.53 12.25 19.98
C ALA A 185 -7.09 11.72 20.14
N CYS A 186 -6.09 12.47 19.69
CA CYS A 186 -4.68 12.09 19.76
C CYS A 186 -3.92 13.07 20.65
N SER A 187 -4.00 12.89 21.97
CA SER A 187 -3.24 13.73 22.91
C SER A 187 -1.73 13.61 22.66
N PRO A 188 -0.92 14.59 23.09
CA PRO A 188 0.54 14.53 22.96
C PRO A 188 1.17 13.24 23.49
N ASP A 189 0.59 12.63 24.52
CA ASP A 189 1.05 11.39 25.17
C ASP A 189 0.50 10.12 24.51
N SER A 190 -0.35 10.25 23.49
CA SER A 190 -0.94 9.11 22.78
C SER A 190 0.08 8.38 21.91
N GLN A 191 -0.23 7.12 21.61
CA GLN A 191 0.58 6.30 20.68
C GLN A 191 0.79 6.94 19.30
N TYR A 192 -0.14 7.80 18.84
CA TYR A 192 -0.05 8.51 17.56
C TYR A 192 0.97 9.64 17.57
N CYS A 193 1.37 10.08 18.76
CA CYS A 193 2.22 11.23 18.98
C CYS A 193 3.61 10.89 19.53
N VAL A 194 3.95 9.58 19.60
CA VAL A 194 5.30 9.14 20.02
C VAL A 194 6.34 9.65 19.03
N TYR A 195 7.24 10.50 19.53
CA TYR A 195 8.26 11.17 18.72
C TYR A 195 9.00 10.22 17.74
N PRO A 196 9.19 10.60 16.51
CA PRO A 196 8.87 11.86 15.83
C PRO A 196 7.49 11.91 15.14
N ASN A 197 6.58 11.00 15.45
CA ASN A 197 5.29 10.88 14.79
C ASN A 197 4.32 12.02 15.15
N ASP A 198 3.49 12.34 14.18
CA ASP A 198 2.27 13.13 14.31
C ASP A 198 1.06 12.25 13.91
N PRO A 199 -0.16 12.59 14.34
CA PRO A 199 -1.36 11.97 13.79
C PRO A 199 -1.38 12.11 12.27
N SER A 200 -1.82 11.07 11.55
CA SER A 200 -1.91 11.15 10.09
C SER A 200 -2.87 12.26 9.66
N ILE A 201 -2.47 13.05 8.68
CA ILE A 201 -3.34 14.08 8.09
C ILE A 201 -4.54 13.49 7.32
N ALA A 202 -4.49 12.19 7.02
CA ALA A 202 -5.58 11.47 6.38
C ALA A 202 -6.70 11.06 7.35
N LEU A 203 -6.54 11.23 8.67
CA LEU A 203 -7.59 10.94 9.64
C LEU A 203 -8.65 12.06 9.64
N LYS A 204 -9.92 11.69 9.74
CA LYS A 204 -11.06 12.64 9.67
C LYS A 204 -10.95 13.79 10.66
N GLY A 205 -10.59 13.51 11.92
CA GLY A 205 -10.48 14.53 12.96
C GLY A 205 -9.16 15.32 12.95
N THR A 206 -8.27 15.09 11.98
CA THR A 206 -6.98 15.78 11.95
C THR A 206 -7.10 17.15 11.31
N GLN A 207 -6.53 18.14 11.97
CA GLN A 207 -6.39 19.51 11.52
C GLN A 207 -4.93 19.90 11.44
N THR A 208 -4.57 20.72 10.45
CA THR A 208 -3.19 21.21 10.27
C THR A 208 -3.16 22.70 10.53
N LEU A 209 -2.29 23.12 11.43
CA LEU A 209 -2.08 24.51 11.82
C LEU A 209 -0.76 25.01 11.23
N PHE A 210 -0.79 26.17 10.59
CA PHE A 210 0.40 26.82 10.09
C PHE A 210 0.31 28.34 10.28
N PRO A 211 0.97 28.89 11.31
CA PRO A 211 1.06 30.33 11.48
C PRO A 211 1.74 30.98 10.27
N LEU A 212 1.10 31.91 9.60
CA LEU A 212 1.66 32.62 8.44
C LEU A 212 2.58 33.79 8.88
N ASN A 213 2.19 34.42 9.94
CA ASN A 213 2.93 35.47 10.66
C ASN A 213 2.36 35.61 12.07
N TYR A 214 2.79 36.60 12.82
CA TYR A 214 2.32 36.81 14.20
C TYR A 214 0.81 37.13 14.29
N ASP A 215 0.17 37.62 13.22
CA ASP A 215 -1.26 37.97 13.18
C ASP A 215 -2.16 36.93 12.50
N ASN A 216 -1.64 36.06 11.68
CA ASN A 216 -2.46 35.17 10.86
C ASN A 216 -2.01 33.71 10.99
N CYS A 217 -2.98 32.83 11.18
CA CYS A 217 -2.74 31.38 11.20
C CYS A 217 -3.67 30.66 10.23
N LEU A 218 -3.11 29.81 9.40
CA LEU A 218 -3.84 28.94 8.52
C LEU A 218 -4.27 27.67 9.27
N ILE A 219 -5.52 27.27 9.11
CA ILE A 219 -6.09 26.03 9.65
C ILE A 219 -6.68 25.24 8.48
N PHE A 220 -6.19 24.03 8.30
CA PHE A 220 -6.83 23.06 7.41
C PHE A 220 -7.65 22.07 8.21
N THR A 221 -8.91 21.90 7.83
CA THR A 221 -9.83 20.95 8.44
C THR A 221 -10.37 20.00 7.38
N ASN A 222 -10.40 18.70 7.67
CA ASN A 222 -11.01 17.74 6.77
C ASN A 222 -12.48 18.12 6.50
N LEU A 223 -12.90 18.08 5.23
CA LEU A 223 -14.24 18.50 4.82
C LEU A 223 -15.35 17.65 5.47
N GLU A 224 -15.17 16.33 5.56
CA GLU A 224 -16.15 15.45 6.21
C GLU A 224 -16.31 15.78 7.69
N TYR A 225 -15.19 16.06 8.36
CA TYR A 225 -15.19 16.44 9.76
C TYR A 225 -15.78 17.84 9.99
N ALA A 226 -15.41 18.82 9.16
CA ALA A 226 -15.92 20.18 9.26
C ALA A 226 -17.45 20.23 9.10
N LYS A 227 -18.01 19.47 8.15
CA LYS A 227 -19.46 19.44 7.89
C LYS A 227 -20.26 18.63 8.90
N ASN A 228 -19.65 17.69 9.61
CA ASN A 228 -20.36 16.84 10.58
C ASN A 228 -19.45 16.41 11.74
N PRO A 229 -18.96 17.36 12.56
CA PRO A 229 -17.92 17.11 13.57
C PRO A 229 -18.35 16.18 14.71
N ASN A 230 -19.64 16.05 14.96
CA ASN A 230 -20.16 15.25 16.06
C ASN A 230 -20.39 13.77 15.68
N ASN A 231 -20.53 13.47 14.41
CA ASN A 231 -20.85 12.11 13.91
C ASN A 231 -19.70 11.44 13.17
N GLN A 232 -18.49 12.01 13.21
CA GLN A 232 -17.30 11.43 12.59
C GLN A 232 -16.38 10.84 13.65
N ASN A 233 -15.87 9.63 13.38
CA ASN A 233 -14.79 9.05 14.17
C ASN A 233 -13.47 9.78 13.82
N PRO A 234 -12.83 10.50 14.75
CA PRO A 234 -11.66 11.33 14.48
C PRO A 234 -10.41 10.55 14.06
N ILE A 235 -10.35 9.27 14.37
CA ILE A 235 -9.21 8.38 14.04
C ILE A 235 -9.49 7.49 12.83
N GLU A 236 -10.66 7.62 12.21
CA GLU A 236 -10.98 6.96 10.95
C GLU A 236 -10.36 7.73 9.78
N LYS A 237 -9.91 7.01 8.76
CA LYS A 237 -9.44 7.63 7.51
C LYS A 237 -10.60 8.28 6.77
N ARG A 238 -10.35 9.44 6.20
CA ARG A 238 -11.29 10.16 5.36
C ARG A 238 -11.53 9.41 4.05
N THR A 239 -12.67 9.63 3.44
CA THR A 239 -13.11 8.95 2.21
C THR A 239 -12.95 9.82 0.96
N ASN A 240 -12.84 11.15 1.13
CA ASN A 240 -12.63 12.11 0.04
C ASN A 240 -11.13 12.37 -0.20
N ALA A 241 -10.79 13.06 -1.28
CA ALA A 241 -9.45 13.52 -1.64
C ALA A 241 -8.45 12.40 -1.86
N GLN A 242 -8.73 11.55 -2.82
CA GLN A 242 -7.75 10.55 -3.27
C GLN A 242 -6.73 11.17 -4.22
N LEU A 243 -7.21 11.98 -5.18
CA LEU A 243 -6.37 12.68 -6.17
C LEU A 243 -6.98 14.06 -6.50
N VAL A 244 -6.15 15.08 -6.70
CA VAL A 244 -6.59 16.43 -7.10
C VAL A 244 -7.45 16.44 -8.37
N ARG A 245 -7.26 15.47 -9.26
CA ARG A 245 -8.03 15.34 -10.51
C ARG A 245 -9.44 14.82 -10.32
N ASP A 246 -9.74 14.25 -9.17
CA ASP A 246 -11.03 13.60 -8.91
C ASP A 246 -12.04 14.52 -8.23
N SER A 247 -11.62 15.73 -7.85
CA SER A 247 -12.49 16.76 -7.29
C SER A 247 -12.21 18.12 -7.89
N MET A 248 -13.25 18.95 -7.95
CA MET A 248 -13.12 20.35 -8.33
C MET A 248 -12.80 21.19 -7.09
N VAL A 249 -11.63 21.81 -7.09
CA VAL A 249 -11.16 22.65 -5.99
C VAL A 249 -11.24 24.13 -6.38
N ARG A 250 -11.96 24.92 -5.60
CA ARG A 250 -11.99 26.37 -5.74
C ARG A 250 -10.73 26.95 -5.11
N THR A 251 -9.87 27.55 -5.90
CA THR A 251 -8.60 28.14 -5.45
C THR A 251 -8.78 29.49 -4.74
N ASP A 252 -9.95 30.11 -4.89
CA ASP A 252 -10.35 31.37 -4.28
C ASP A 252 -11.09 31.21 -2.95
N ALA A 253 -11.47 29.99 -2.56
CA ALA A 253 -12.22 29.73 -1.35
C ALA A 253 -11.30 29.61 -0.13
N PHE A 254 -11.31 30.64 0.72
CA PHE A 254 -10.65 30.70 2.04
C PHE A 254 -11.55 31.43 3.01
N ILE A 255 -11.89 30.82 4.14
CA ILE A 255 -12.58 31.49 5.23
C ILE A 255 -11.63 32.47 5.91
N ARG A 256 -12.00 33.71 6.07
CA ARG A 256 -11.19 34.78 6.68
C ARG A 256 -11.96 35.66 7.61
N SER A 257 -13.16 35.26 7.99
CA SER A 257 -14.09 36.09 8.80
C SER A 257 -13.73 36.15 10.30
N ARG A 258 -12.96 35.15 10.80
CA ARG A 258 -12.73 35.03 12.25
C ARG A 258 -11.54 35.84 12.74
N ASN A 259 -11.88 36.77 13.68
CA ASN A 259 -10.91 37.41 14.55
C ASN A 259 -10.95 36.69 15.89
N LEU A 260 -9.78 36.16 16.32
CA LEU A 260 -9.66 35.39 17.54
C LEU A 260 -9.51 36.28 18.76
N THR A 261 -10.04 35.83 19.89
CA THR A 261 -9.79 36.34 21.23
C THR A 261 -8.44 35.94 21.76
N ASP A 262 -7.94 36.59 22.82
CA ASP A 262 -6.67 36.23 23.49
C ASP A 262 -6.67 34.77 23.94
N TYR A 263 -7.78 34.28 24.48
CA TYR A 263 -7.96 32.89 24.90
C TYR A 263 -7.80 31.89 23.71
N GLU A 264 -8.39 32.21 22.58
CA GLU A 264 -8.31 31.35 21.39
C GLU A 264 -6.91 31.33 20.78
N VAL A 265 -6.22 32.48 20.74
CA VAL A 265 -4.83 32.59 20.28
C VAL A 265 -3.90 31.84 21.23
N SER A 266 -4.06 32.01 22.55
CA SER A 266 -3.30 31.27 23.56
C SER A 266 -3.53 29.76 23.46
N SER A 267 -4.76 29.33 23.18
CA SER A 267 -5.10 27.92 22.97
C SER A 267 -4.40 27.33 21.74
N ILE A 268 -4.35 28.05 20.63
CA ILE A 268 -3.59 27.65 19.44
C ILE A 268 -2.10 27.61 19.76
N ASN A 269 -1.55 28.62 20.46
CA ASN A 269 -0.17 28.64 20.87
C ASN A 269 0.20 27.45 21.79
N ALA A 270 -0.71 27.01 22.65
CA ALA A 270 -0.51 25.82 23.47
C ALA A 270 -0.38 24.54 22.64
N ILE A 271 -1.19 24.40 21.58
CA ILE A 271 -1.06 23.29 20.63
C ILE A 271 0.30 23.36 19.93
N LEU A 272 0.68 24.53 19.40
CA LEU A 272 1.94 24.73 18.71
C LEU A 272 3.14 24.38 19.61
N LYS A 273 3.12 24.88 20.87
CA LYS A 273 4.16 24.59 21.87
C LYS A 273 4.27 23.11 22.18
N LYS A 274 3.16 22.41 22.41
CA LYS A 274 3.12 20.98 22.75
C LYS A 274 3.55 20.06 21.59
N ARG A 275 3.47 20.55 20.36
CA ARG A 275 3.87 19.80 19.17
C ARG A 275 5.26 20.19 18.65
N ALA A 276 5.85 21.24 19.17
CA ALA A 276 7.23 21.60 18.92
C ALA A 276 8.19 20.48 19.36
N ARG A 277 9.35 20.40 18.73
CA ARG A 277 10.39 19.45 19.11
C ARG A 277 11.18 19.91 20.33
N ARG A 278 11.73 21.12 20.27
CA ARG A 278 12.60 21.66 21.32
C ARG A 278 12.52 23.18 21.44
N TYR A 279 12.29 23.91 20.35
CA TYR A 279 12.43 25.36 20.34
C TYR A 279 11.16 26.06 19.89
N ILE A 280 10.83 27.12 20.63
CA ILE A 280 9.77 28.05 20.24
C ILE A 280 10.26 29.48 20.38
N ALA A 281 9.69 30.41 19.63
CA ALA A 281 10.03 31.81 19.71
C ALA A 281 8.83 32.73 19.53
N ALA A 282 8.92 33.92 20.11
CA ALA A 282 7.90 34.95 19.98
C ALA A 282 8.53 36.35 20.20
N PRO A 283 7.87 37.41 19.70
CA PRO A 283 8.33 38.79 19.98
C PRO A 283 8.23 39.20 21.44
N LYS A 284 7.29 38.64 22.19
CA LYS A 284 7.11 38.88 23.63
C LYS A 284 7.27 37.58 24.41
N LYS A 285 7.93 37.67 25.56
CA LYS A 285 8.21 36.54 26.44
C LYS A 285 6.92 35.83 26.90
N ASP A 286 5.92 36.60 27.28
CA ASP A 286 4.70 36.05 27.89
C ASP A 286 3.93 35.11 26.92
N TRP A 287 3.97 35.36 25.61
CA TRP A 287 3.35 34.53 24.59
C TRP A 287 3.97 33.12 24.47
N LEU A 288 5.16 32.90 25.03
CA LEU A 288 5.80 31.58 25.08
C LEU A 288 5.22 30.68 26.18
N PHE A 289 4.36 31.19 27.04
CA PHE A 289 3.76 30.48 28.17
C PHE A 289 2.23 30.52 28.12
N PRO A 290 1.64 30.05 27.05
CA PRO A 290 0.17 30.10 26.88
C PRO A 290 -0.59 29.33 27.96
N GLU A 291 0.05 28.38 28.65
CA GLU A 291 -0.52 27.61 29.76
C GLU A 291 -0.85 28.44 30.98
N THR A 292 -0.36 29.67 31.08
CA THR A 292 -0.70 30.60 32.20
C THR A 292 -2.12 31.15 32.03
N ASP A 293 -2.61 31.24 30.81
CA ASP A 293 -3.83 31.96 30.44
C ASP A 293 -4.99 31.04 30.10
N ILE A 294 -4.75 29.73 29.99
CA ILE A 294 -5.76 28.77 29.58
C ILE A 294 -5.82 27.54 30.47
N SER A 295 -7.04 27.02 30.67
CA SER A 295 -7.20 25.64 31.18
C SER A 295 -6.85 24.64 30.10
N TYR A 296 -5.85 23.83 30.37
CA TYR A 296 -5.30 22.89 29.36
C TYR A 296 -6.13 21.59 29.30
N ASP A 297 -7.03 21.53 28.32
CA ASP A 297 -7.67 20.27 27.93
C ASP A 297 -7.54 20.06 26.41
N TRP A 298 -6.72 19.07 26.02
CA TRP A 298 -6.42 18.80 24.61
C TRP A 298 -7.67 18.61 23.76
N ALA A 299 -8.66 17.88 24.26
CA ALA A 299 -9.87 17.54 23.50
C ALA A 299 -10.79 18.76 23.28
N THR A 300 -10.75 19.75 24.16
CA THR A 300 -11.63 20.94 24.06
C THR A 300 -11.19 21.93 23.00
N PHE A 301 -9.91 21.94 22.62
CA PHE A 301 -9.41 22.82 21.56
C PHE A 301 -10.09 22.61 20.20
N LYS A 302 -10.70 21.44 19.97
CA LYS A 302 -11.49 21.21 18.75
C LYS A 302 -12.56 22.28 18.50
N LYS A 303 -13.15 22.83 19.55
CA LYS A 303 -14.20 23.87 19.43
C LYS A 303 -13.65 25.19 18.86
N ILE A 304 -12.39 25.51 19.20
CA ILE A 304 -11.69 26.71 18.73
C ILE A 304 -11.25 26.51 17.27
N LEU A 305 -10.85 25.30 16.89
CA LEU A 305 -10.27 25.04 15.58
C LEU A 305 -11.31 24.71 14.50
N LEU A 306 -12.56 24.44 14.86
CA LEU A 306 -13.62 24.21 13.86
C LEU A 306 -13.97 25.50 13.12
N PRO A 307 -14.05 25.46 11.79
CA PRO A 307 -14.45 26.61 10.99
C PRO A 307 -15.93 26.98 11.23
N PRO A 308 -16.32 28.25 10.94
CA PRO A 308 -17.70 28.67 11.01
C PRO A 308 -18.61 27.85 10.09
N GLU A 309 -19.67 27.29 10.64
CA GLU A 309 -20.60 26.40 9.92
C GLU A 309 -21.29 27.11 8.75
N ASN A 310 -21.64 28.38 8.92
CA ASN A 310 -22.31 29.21 7.92
C ASN A 310 -21.43 29.55 6.69
N GLU A 311 -20.12 29.28 6.74
CA GLU A 311 -19.22 29.52 5.61
C GLU A 311 -18.79 28.21 4.90
N LEU A 312 -19.20 27.07 5.41
CA LEU A 312 -18.84 25.76 4.82
C LEU A 312 -19.44 25.51 3.44
N TYR A 313 -20.42 26.30 3.01
CA TYR A 313 -20.97 26.24 1.65
C TYR A 313 -19.94 26.52 0.56
N GLN A 314 -18.83 27.19 0.89
CA GLN A 314 -17.74 27.47 -0.03
C GLN A 314 -16.96 26.21 -0.42
N PHE A 315 -17.08 25.14 0.37
CA PHE A 315 -16.30 23.91 0.23
C PHE A 315 -17.18 22.70 -0.03
N GLY A 316 -16.79 21.89 -1.01
CA GLY A 316 -17.57 20.75 -1.46
C GLY A 316 -18.85 21.22 -2.16
N GLY A 317 -19.96 20.59 -1.80
CA GLY A 317 -21.26 20.84 -2.46
C GLY A 317 -21.48 19.87 -3.61
N GLU A 318 -22.77 19.57 -3.85
CA GLU A 318 -23.14 18.75 -5.01
C GLU A 318 -22.89 19.52 -6.29
N LEU A 319 -22.26 18.87 -7.23
CA LEU A 319 -22.00 19.41 -8.56
C LEU A 319 -22.29 18.36 -9.60
N PHE A 320 -23.08 18.70 -10.57
CA PHE A 320 -23.26 17.95 -11.79
C PHE A 320 -22.86 18.83 -12.97
N ALA A 321 -21.92 18.37 -13.78
CA ALA A 321 -21.55 19.04 -15.02
C ALA A 321 -21.64 18.03 -16.18
N LYS A 322 -22.17 18.46 -17.31
CA LYS A 322 -22.17 17.75 -18.58
C LYS A 322 -21.33 18.57 -19.58
N TYR A 323 -20.29 17.96 -20.12
CA TYR A 323 -19.39 18.58 -21.06
C TYR A 323 -19.87 18.41 -22.51
N GLU A 324 -19.36 19.20 -23.43
CA GLU A 324 -19.74 19.16 -24.86
C GLU A 324 -19.40 17.82 -25.52
N ASP A 325 -18.36 17.12 -25.05
CA ASP A 325 -17.96 15.80 -25.49
C ASP A 325 -18.89 14.68 -25.01
N GLY A 326 -19.97 15.03 -24.27
CA GLY A 326 -20.92 14.11 -23.69
C GLY A 326 -20.48 13.48 -22.37
N SER A 327 -19.27 13.74 -21.90
CA SER A 327 -18.81 13.29 -20.59
C SER A 327 -19.55 14.03 -19.47
N THR A 328 -19.70 13.36 -18.30
CA THR A 328 -20.36 13.93 -17.13
C THR A 328 -19.42 13.91 -15.94
N TYR A 329 -19.50 14.94 -15.12
CA TYR A 329 -18.85 15.02 -13.83
C TYR A 329 -19.90 15.15 -12.74
N TYR A 330 -19.80 14.33 -11.71
CA TYR A 330 -20.64 14.40 -10.53
C TYR A 330 -19.77 14.42 -9.28
N GLN A 331 -20.11 15.30 -8.35
CA GLN A 331 -19.49 15.43 -7.05
C GLN A 331 -20.58 15.49 -5.99
N ASP A 332 -20.46 14.70 -4.92
CA ASP A 332 -21.39 14.75 -3.80
C ASP A 332 -21.12 15.94 -2.86
N ALA A 333 -21.96 16.11 -1.84
CA ALA A 333 -21.87 17.19 -0.87
C ALA A 333 -20.54 17.26 -0.08
N PHE A 334 -19.75 16.20 -0.11
CA PHE A 334 -18.41 16.11 0.53
C PHE A 334 -17.25 16.23 -0.47
N GLY A 335 -17.53 16.59 -1.72
CA GLY A 335 -16.49 16.70 -2.75
C GLY A 335 -16.07 15.38 -3.37
N ARG A 336 -16.77 14.28 -3.14
CA ARG A 336 -16.46 12.96 -3.69
C ARG A 336 -17.06 12.81 -5.10
N LYS A 337 -16.29 12.28 -6.01
CA LYS A 337 -16.69 12.09 -7.42
C LYS A 337 -17.81 11.06 -7.61
N ARG A 338 -17.91 10.08 -6.74
CA ARG A 338 -18.91 9.01 -6.79
C ARG A 338 -19.58 8.82 -5.44
N PRO A 339 -20.88 8.49 -5.41
CA PRO A 339 -21.53 8.12 -4.18
C PRO A 339 -20.89 6.87 -3.60
N GLU A 340 -20.86 6.78 -2.27
CA GLU A 340 -20.35 5.64 -1.55
C GLU A 340 -21.11 4.36 -1.96
N ASN A 341 -20.35 3.28 -2.23
CA ASN A 341 -20.94 1.99 -2.64
C ASN A 341 -21.61 1.28 -1.45
N LYS A 342 -22.84 1.68 -1.12
CA LYS A 342 -23.58 1.21 0.05
C LYS A 342 -23.77 -0.32 0.08
N TYR A 343 -23.88 -0.97 -1.09
CA TYR A 343 -24.03 -2.42 -1.19
C TYR A 343 -22.79 -3.23 -0.76
N LEU A 344 -21.63 -2.59 -0.69
CA LEU A 344 -20.41 -3.20 -0.14
C LEU A 344 -20.29 -3.05 1.39
N LYS A 345 -21.17 -2.27 2.01
CA LYS A 345 -21.20 -2.13 3.47
C LYS A 345 -21.81 -3.36 4.13
N LYS A 346 -21.23 -3.74 5.27
CA LYS A 346 -21.78 -4.80 6.12
C LYS A 346 -22.84 -4.27 7.05
N THR A 347 -23.86 -5.08 7.29
CA THR A 347 -24.92 -4.85 8.29
C THR A 347 -24.62 -5.55 9.61
N ILE A 348 -23.34 -5.83 9.93
CA ILE A 348 -22.95 -6.57 11.13
C ILE A 348 -23.01 -5.69 12.37
N GLU A 349 -23.81 -6.10 13.34
CA GLU A 349 -23.76 -5.52 14.69
C GLU A 349 -22.54 -6.09 15.46
N ILE A 350 -21.50 -5.29 15.58
CA ILE A 350 -20.20 -5.66 16.21
C ILE A 350 -20.38 -6.21 17.63
N LYS A 351 -21.38 -5.74 18.37
CA LYS A 351 -21.65 -6.13 19.75
C LYS A 351 -22.19 -7.56 19.92
N LYS A 352 -22.57 -8.23 18.85
CA LYS A 352 -23.20 -9.56 18.88
C LYS A 352 -22.28 -10.73 18.51
N ILE A 353 -21.02 -10.49 18.14
CA ILE A 353 -20.10 -11.54 17.70
C ILE A 353 -19.49 -12.26 18.91
N GLY A 354 -19.80 -13.56 19.06
CA GLY A 354 -19.25 -14.43 20.08
C GLY A 354 -17.80 -14.86 19.81
N ARG A 355 -17.05 -15.26 20.84
CA ARG A 355 -15.62 -15.65 20.74
C ARG A 355 -15.35 -16.74 19.71
N ASN A 356 -16.29 -17.64 19.49
CA ASN A 356 -16.16 -18.78 18.59
C ASN A 356 -16.75 -18.55 17.20
N ASP A 357 -17.47 -17.45 17.00
CA ASP A 357 -18.06 -17.08 15.72
C ASP A 357 -16.99 -16.64 14.71
N TYR A 358 -17.34 -16.63 13.43
CA TYR A 358 -16.47 -16.11 12.41
C TYR A 358 -16.22 -14.61 12.63
N CYS A 359 -14.98 -14.19 12.40
CA CYS A 359 -14.59 -12.81 12.64
C CYS A 359 -15.30 -11.87 11.67
N GLY A 360 -15.81 -10.75 12.17
CA GLY A 360 -16.45 -9.71 11.36
C GLY A 360 -15.56 -9.07 10.30
N CYS A 361 -14.22 -9.24 10.37
CA CYS A 361 -13.32 -8.81 9.31
C CYS A 361 -13.39 -9.68 8.05
N GLY A 362 -14.17 -10.77 8.04
CA GLY A 362 -14.33 -11.64 6.89
C GLY A 362 -13.13 -12.53 6.57
N SER A 363 -12.16 -12.67 7.48
CA SER A 363 -10.95 -13.50 7.28
C SER A 363 -11.19 -15.02 7.25
N GLY A 364 -12.39 -15.50 7.56
CA GLY A 364 -12.67 -16.92 7.72
C GLY A 364 -12.16 -17.55 9.04
N LYS A 365 -11.51 -16.75 9.90
CA LYS A 365 -10.98 -17.19 11.20
C LYS A 365 -12.00 -16.92 12.33
N LYS A 366 -11.96 -17.72 13.40
CA LYS A 366 -12.78 -17.44 14.60
C LYS A 366 -12.37 -16.10 15.23
N TYR A 367 -13.35 -15.35 15.77
CA TYR A 367 -13.12 -14.01 16.33
C TYR A 367 -11.99 -13.99 17.37
N LYS A 368 -11.98 -14.97 18.31
CA LYS A 368 -10.91 -15.12 19.32
C LYS A 368 -9.50 -15.32 18.74
N LYS A 369 -9.39 -15.84 17.51
CA LYS A 369 -8.12 -16.07 16.81
C LYS A 369 -7.80 -14.98 15.78
N CYS A 370 -8.60 -13.91 15.69
CA CYS A 370 -8.45 -12.85 14.71
C CYS A 370 -8.50 -11.45 15.34
N CYS A 371 -9.65 -10.80 15.33
CA CYS A 371 -9.78 -9.40 15.73
C CYS A 371 -10.15 -9.15 17.19
N MET A 372 -10.38 -10.18 18.00
CA MET A 372 -10.83 -10.00 19.38
C MET A 372 -9.88 -9.12 20.21
N ASN A 373 -8.58 -9.29 20.00
CA ASN A 373 -7.54 -8.53 20.71
C ASN A 373 -6.95 -7.38 19.89
N LYS A 374 -7.54 -7.08 18.72
CA LYS A 374 -7.13 -5.94 17.89
C LYS A 374 -7.92 -4.71 18.28
N LYS A 375 -7.26 -3.55 18.26
CA LYS A 375 -7.92 -2.26 18.45
C LYS A 375 -8.91 -1.99 17.32
N GLU A 376 -9.88 -1.14 17.56
CA GLU A 376 -10.95 -0.84 16.60
C GLU A 376 -10.42 -0.28 15.28
N ASP A 377 -9.41 0.60 15.33
CA ASP A 377 -8.71 1.18 14.18
C ASP A 377 -7.95 0.14 13.33
N GLU A 378 -7.62 -1.02 13.92
CA GLU A 378 -6.98 -2.14 13.21
C GLU A 378 -7.99 -3.09 12.54
N ARG A 379 -9.30 -2.83 12.68
CA ARG A 379 -10.40 -3.67 12.17
C ARG A 379 -11.02 -3.08 10.90
N SER A 380 -10.20 -2.62 9.98
CA SER A 380 -10.60 -1.83 8.81
C SER A 380 -11.70 -2.44 7.94
N SER A 381 -11.78 -3.76 7.86
CA SER A 381 -12.78 -4.48 7.06
C SER A 381 -14.08 -4.81 7.78
N TRP A 382 -14.31 -4.30 8.99
CA TRP A 382 -15.55 -4.57 9.73
C TRP A 382 -16.79 -3.89 9.15
N GLN A 383 -16.62 -2.76 8.49
CA GLN A 383 -17.74 -1.98 7.93
C GLN A 383 -18.02 -2.28 6.46
N VAL A 384 -17.01 -2.76 5.72
CA VAL A 384 -17.13 -3.10 4.30
C VAL A 384 -16.76 -4.55 4.06
N LEU A 385 -17.23 -5.12 2.94
CA LEU A 385 -16.85 -6.47 2.53
C LEU A 385 -15.33 -6.57 2.39
N SER A 386 -14.74 -7.55 3.07
CA SER A 386 -13.32 -7.89 2.97
C SER A 386 -12.99 -8.47 1.59
N ILE A 387 -11.69 -8.57 1.30
CA ILE A 387 -11.19 -9.23 0.08
C ILE A 387 -11.80 -10.63 -0.08
N ARG A 388 -11.79 -11.43 0.99
CA ARG A 388 -12.34 -12.79 0.96
C ARG A 388 -13.85 -12.80 0.68
N GLU A 389 -14.61 -11.95 1.33
CA GLU A 389 -16.06 -11.86 1.13
C GLU A 389 -16.41 -11.43 -0.29
N ARG A 390 -15.68 -10.48 -0.87
CA ARG A 390 -15.83 -10.07 -2.28
C ARG A 390 -15.52 -11.23 -3.23
N ASN A 391 -14.49 -12.02 -2.95
CA ASN A 391 -14.15 -13.21 -3.72
C ASN A 391 -15.26 -14.27 -3.66
N LEU A 392 -15.87 -14.47 -2.50
CA LEU A 392 -17.00 -15.43 -2.36
C LEU A 392 -18.26 -14.93 -3.09
N VAL A 393 -18.54 -13.64 -3.04
CA VAL A 393 -19.65 -13.05 -3.83
C VAL A 393 -19.38 -13.21 -5.32
N LEU A 394 -18.15 -12.98 -5.77
CA LEU A 394 -17.75 -13.18 -7.15
C LEU A 394 -17.90 -14.65 -7.57
N TYR A 395 -17.45 -15.58 -6.73
CA TYR A 395 -17.58 -17.02 -6.98
C TYR A 395 -19.03 -17.42 -7.19
N ASN A 396 -19.92 -17.08 -6.25
CA ASN A 396 -21.35 -17.40 -6.33
C ASN A 396 -21.98 -16.75 -7.58
N GLY A 397 -21.63 -15.52 -7.89
CA GLY A 397 -22.12 -14.84 -9.09
C GLY A 397 -21.62 -15.48 -10.39
N ILE A 398 -20.40 -15.98 -10.42
CA ILE A 398 -19.89 -16.74 -11.57
C ILE A 398 -20.65 -18.05 -11.73
N GLU A 399 -20.89 -18.81 -10.65
CA GLU A 399 -21.67 -20.04 -10.70
C GLU A 399 -23.09 -19.79 -11.26
N ASP A 400 -23.74 -18.72 -10.81
CA ASP A 400 -25.07 -18.32 -11.30
C ASP A 400 -25.05 -17.96 -12.79
N ILE A 401 -24.06 -17.14 -13.22
CA ILE A 401 -23.93 -16.67 -14.62
C ILE A 401 -23.64 -17.86 -15.56
N LEU A 402 -22.78 -18.78 -15.13
CA LEU A 402 -22.43 -19.96 -15.93
C LEU A 402 -23.50 -21.06 -15.87
N GLY A 403 -24.39 -21.02 -14.87
CA GLY A 403 -25.50 -21.97 -14.73
C GLY A 403 -25.09 -23.29 -14.05
N PHE A 404 -24.00 -23.30 -13.27
CA PHE A 404 -23.61 -24.50 -12.52
C PHE A 404 -24.68 -24.90 -11.50
N ASN A 405 -25.33 -23.92 -10.87
CA ASN A 405 -26.52 -24.16 -10.02
C ASN A 405 -27.72 -24.79 -10.73
N LYS A 406 -27.73 -24.76 -12.06
CA LYS A 406 -28.75 -25.33 -12.91
C LYS A 406 -28.32 -26.64 -13.60
N GLY A 407 -27.20 -27.21 -13.10
CA GLY A 407 -26.70 -28.52 -13.58
C GLY A 407 -25.79 -28.45 -14.81
N LYS A 408 -25.39 -27.24 -15.27
CA LYS A 408 -24.35 -27.14 -16.30
C LYS A 408 -23.00 -27.58 -15.72
N THR A 409 -22.17 -28.13 -16.57
CA THR A 409 -20.82 -28.62 -16.21
C THR A 409 -19.74 -27.67 -16.75
N TRP A 410 -18.51 -27.90 -16.33
CA TRP A 410 -17.37 -27.21 -16.93
C TRP A 410 -17.21 -27.49 -18.42
N GLY A 411 -17.51 -28.73 -18.82
CA GLY A 411 -17.53 -29.12 -20.23
C GLY A 411 -18.49 -28.28 -21.07
N ASP A 412 -19.68 -27.99 -20.52
CA ASP A 412 -20.68 -27.16 -21.22
C ASP A 412 -20.20 -25.70 -21.28
N THR A 413 -19.67 -25.15 -20.15
CA THR A 413 -19.12 -23.79 -20.12
C THR A 413 -18.00 -23.61 -21.13
N ARG A 414 -17.09 -24.59 -21.22
CA ARG A 414 -15.98 -24.55 -22.16
C ARG A 414 -16.43 -24.47 -23.62
N LYS A 415 -17.55 -25.15 -23.96
CA LYS A 415 -18.13 -25.12 -25.31
C LYS A 415 -18.95 -23.87 -25.58
N GLU A 416 -19.72 -23.43 -24.61
CA GLU A 416 -20.83 -22.49 -24.80
C GLU A 416 -20.59 -21.10 -24.18
N LEU A 417 -19.37 -20.80 -23.66
CA LEU A 417 -19.11 -19.50 -23.03
C LEU A 417 -19.42 -18.35 -23.99
N SER A 418 -20.47 -17.61 -23.72
CA SER A 418 -20.95 -16.52 -24.55
C SER A 418 -20.30 -15.18 -24.18
N ASN A 419 -20.29 -14.24 -25.15
CA ASN A 419 -19.86 -12.88 -24.94
C ASN A 419 -20.64 -12.18 -23.80
N GLU A 420 -21.95 -12.46 -23.72
CA GLU A 420 -22.79 -11.92 -22.65
C GLU A 420 -22.37 -12.38 -21.26
N GLN A 421 -22.02 -13.67 -21.12
CA GLN A 421 -21.50 -14.20 -19.84
C GLN A 421 -20.17 -13.56 -19.47
N ILE A 422 -19.27 -13.35 -20.44
CA ILE A 422 -17.98 -12.66 -20.23
C ILE A 422 -18.22 -11.22 -19.76
N ILE A 423 -19.13 -10.49 -20.40
CA ILE A 423 -19.53 -9.14 -20.01
C ILE A 423 -20.04 -9.13 -18.57
N LYS A 424 -21.03 -9.97 -18.25
CA LYS A 424 -21.64 -10.04 -16.91
C LYS A 424 -20.63 -10.34 -15.80
N ILE A 425 -19.68 -11.24 -16.05
CA ILE A 425 -18.63 -11.57 -15.06
C ILE A 425 -17.71 -10.38 -14.83
N HIS A 426 -17.27 -9.68 -15.89
CA HIS A 426 -16.43 -8.51 -15.73
C HIS A 426 -17.17 -7.32 -15.09
N GLU A 427 -18.45 -7.12 -15.41
CA GLU A 427 -19.29 -6.10 -14.77
C GLU A 427 -19.49 -6.41 -13.27
N LEU A 428 -19.76 -7.67 -12.93
CA LEU A 428 -19.81 -8.11 -11.54
C LEU A 428 -18.48 -7.85 -10.81
N TYR A 429 -17.37 -8.22 -11.45
CA TYR A 429 -16.04 -7.95 -10.88
C TYR A 429 -15.81 -6.46 -10.69
N GLY A 430 -16.11 -5.63 -11.68
CA GLY A 430 -16.00 -4.18 -11.59
C GLY A 430 -16.90 -3.56 -10.51
N SER A 431 -18.08 -4.14 -10.27
CA SER A 431 -18.98 -3.70 -9.21
C SER A 431 -18.48 -4.06 -7.81
N LEU A 432 -17.80 -5.19 -7.66
CA LEU A 432 -17.17 -5.60 -6.41
C LEU A 432 -15.88 -4.83 -6.12
N TRP A 433 -15.23 -4.28 -7.15
CA TRP A 433 -14.01 -3.52 -7.08
C TRP A 433 -14.13 -2.17 -7.78
N PRO A 434 -14.99 -1.26 -7.27
CA PRO A 434 -15.09 0.11 -7.80
C PRO A 434 -13.72 0.83 -7.77
N THR A 435 -13.48 1.71 -8.72
CA THR A 435 -12.19 2.41 -8.88
C THR A 435 -11.82 3.33 -7.73
N ASP A 436 -12.77 3.66 -6.87
CA ASP A 436 -12.61 4.44 -5.64
C ASP A 436 -12.34 3.57 -4.40
N THR A 437 -12.14 2.25 -4.58
CA THR A 437 -11.83 1.33 -3.49
C THR A 437 -10.49 1.69 -2.84
N ASP A 438 -10.46 1.89 -1.52
CA ASP A 438 -9.22 1.95 -0.74
C ASP A 438 -8.67 0.53 -0.54
N ILE A 439 -7.92 0.05 -1.54
CA ILE A 439 -7.35 -1.29 -1.53
C ILE A 439 -6.36 -1.48 -0.38
N PHE A 440 -5.59 -0.44 -0.03
CA PHE A 440 -4.61 -0.53 1.03
C PHE A 440 -5.25 -0.68 2.41
N ASN A 441 -6.46 -0.16 2.59
CA ASN A 441 -7.22 -0.39 3.81
C ASN A 441 -7.78 -1.82 3.90
N LEU A 442 -8.10 -2.44 2.77
CA LEU A 442 -8.60 -3.82 2.70
C LEU A 442 -7.51 -4.88 2.81
N LEU A 443 -6.31 -4.60 2.32
CA LEU A 443 -5.18 -5.52 2.42
C LEU A 443 -4.86 -5.84 3.89
N PRO A 444 -4.48 -7.10 4.18
CA PRO A 444 -4.06 -7.47 5.53
C PRO A 444 -2.86 -6.63 5.96
N LYS A 445 -2.84 -6.22 7.24
CA LYS A 445 -1.72 -5.48 7.81
C LYS A 445 -0.65 -6.43 8.34
N PRO A 446 0.62 -5.98 8.43
CA PRO A 446 1.68 -6.79 9.02
C PRO A 446 1.32 -7.24 10.44
N ASP A 447 1.31 -8.54 10.65
CA ASP A 447 1.05 -9.19 11.94
C ASP A 447 1.96 -10.42 12.13
N LYS A 448 1.59 -11.31 13.03
CA LYS A 448 2.33 -12.56 13.29
C LYS A 448 1.96 -13.71 12.34
N THR A 449 1.06 -13.48 11.38
CA THR A 449 0.66 -14.49 10.40
C THR A 449 1.77 -14.70 9.39
N LEU A 450 2.17 -15.94 9.14
CA LEU A 450 3.10 -16.25 8.06
C LEU A 450 2.36 -16.22 6.73
N ARG A 451 2.38 -15.06 6.13
CA ARG A 451 1.70 -14.74 4.88
C ARG A 451 2.69 -14.77 3.73
N ALA A 452 2.30 -15.39 2.63
CA ALA A 452 3.05 -15.37 1.40
C ALA A 452 2.34 -14.56 0.32
N LEU A 453 3.09 -13.79 -0.45
CA LEU A 453 2.63 -13.17 -1.69
C LEU A 453 3.13 -14.02 -2.86
N TYR A 454 2.22 -14.61 -3.60
CA TYR A 454 2.56 -15.41 -4.76
C TYR A 454 2.85 -14.52 -5.98
N THR A 455 4.00 -14.76 -6.59
CA THR A 455 4.45 -14.04 -7.79
C THR A 455 5.02 -14.99 -8.84
N GLY A 456 4.41 -16.14 -9.00
CA GLY A 456 4.83 -17.18 -9.94
C GLY A 456 4.05 -17.18 -11.25
N LEU A 457 4.19 -18.27 -11.99
CA LEU A 457 3.46 -18.55 -13.21
C LEU A 457 2.14 -19.22 -12.83
N ILE A 458 1.03 -18.54 -13.06
CA ILE A 458 -0.30 -19.13 -12.82
C ILE A 458 -0.65 -20.06 -13.97
N ASP A 459 -0.57 -21.36 -13.71
CA ASP A 459 -1.09 -22.40 -14.61
C ASP A 459 -2.32 -23.04 -13.95
N PRO A 460 -3.53 -22.89 -14.52
CA PRO A 460 -4.74 -23.49 -13.97
C PRO A 460 -4.67 -25.01 -13.81
N ARG A 461 -3.82 -25.69 -14.57
CA ARG A 461 -3.66 -27.15 -14.49
C ARG A 461 -2.92 -27.61 -13.23
N THR A 462 -2.06 -26.77 -12.69
CA THR A 462 -1.20 -27.11 -11.53
C THR A 462 -1.52 -26.33 -10.27
N VAL A 463 -2.39 -25.32 -10.36
CA VAL A 463 -2.67 -24.39 -9.26
C VAL A 463 -3.25 -25.09 -8.02
N LEU A 464 -4.09 -26.10 -8.24
CA LEU A 464 -4.69 -26.88 -7.16
C LEU A 464 -3.61 -27.66 -6.38
N LEU A 465 -2.73 -28.35 -7.09
CA LEU A 465 -1.61 -29.06 -6.47
C LEU A 465 -0.63 -28.10 -5.76
N PHE A 466 -0.42 -26.91 -6.35
CA PHE A 466 0.37 -25.86 -5.71
C PHE A 466 -0.27 -25.42 -4.39
N ALA A 467 -1.57 -25.18 -4.38
CA ALA A 467 -2.30 -24.79 -3.17
C ALA A 467 -2.24 -25.87 -2.09
N ILE A 468 -2.46 -27.14 -2.46
CA ILE A 468 -2.33 -28.28 -1.58
C ILE A 468 -0.91 -28.38 -1.02
N GLY A 469 0.09 -28.31 -1.89
CA GLY A 469 1.50 -28.47 -1.51
C GLY A 469 2.03 -27.33 -0.64
N SER A 470 1.48 -26.13 -0.77
CA SER A 470 1.87 -24.96 0.04
C SER A 470 1.13 -24.87 1.39
N ALA A 471 -0.01 -25.52 1.53
CA ALA A 471 -0.85 -25.49 2.75
C ALA A 471 -0.13 -25.90 4.04
N PRO A 472 0.83 -26.85 4.06
CA PRO A 472 1.59 -27.19 5.25
C PRO A 472 2.50 -26.08 5.77
N TYR A 473 2.95 -25.17 4.91
CA TYR A 473 3.99 -24.19 5.24
C TYR A 473 3.43 -22.82 5.61
N PHE A 474 2.40 -22.35 4.93
CA PHE A 474 1.90 -20.98 5.08
C PHE A 474 0.55 -20.90 5.79
N ASP A 475 0.33 -19.82 6.51
CA ASP A 475 -0.98 -19.54 7.12
C ASP A 475 -1.96 -18.97 6.08
N GLU A 476 -1.46 -18.18 5.13
CA GLU A 476 -2.25 -17.46 4.15
C GLU A 476 -1.40 -17.14 2.90
N ILE A 477 -2.00 -17.23 1.73
CA ILE A 477 -1.38 -16.84 0.46
C ILE A 477 -2.23 -15.76 -0.20
N LEU A 478 -1.56 -14.67 -0.59
CA LEU A 478 -2.11 -13.61 -1.41
C LEU A 478 -1.76 -13.86 -2.86
N ILE A 479 -2.74 -13.78 -3.74
CA ILE A 479 -2.57 -13.94 -5.19
C ILE A 479 -3.24 -12.76 -5.88
N GLN A 480 -2.58 -12.16 -6.87
CA GLN A 480 -3.20 -11.10 -7.65
C GLN A 480 -4.37 -11.68 -8.46
N HIS A 481 -5.49 -10.96 -8.47
CA HIS A 481 -6.71 -11.40 -9.14
C HIS A 481 -6.50 -11.48 -10.66
N PRO A 482 -6.93 -12.57 -11.30
CA PRO A 482 -6.72 -12.74 -12.74
C PRO A 482 -7.72 -11.95 -13.62
N PHE A 483 -8.81 -11.43 -13.04
CA PHE A 483 -9.81 -10.69 -13.80
C PHE A 483 -9.40 -9.22 -14.00
N ILE A 484 -9.74 -8.70 -15.18
CA ILE A 484 -9.48 -7.29 -15.54
C ILE A 484 -10.62 -6.44 -15.00
N ASN A 485 -10.29 -5.35 -14.33
CA ASN A 485 -11.29 -4.37 -13.88
C ASN A 485 -11.70 -3.47 -15.06
N PRO A 486 -12.94 -3.56 -15.56
CA PRO A 486 -13.38 -2.80 -16.73
C PRO A 486 -13.42 -1.27 -16.47
N GLY A 487 -13.54 -0.87 -15.21
CA GLY A 487 -13.50 0.55 -14.81
C GLY A 487 -12.11 1.18 -14.80
N ALA A 488 -11.06 0.35 -14.81
CA ALA A 488 -9.69 0.82 -14.63
C ALA A 488 -8.81 0.71 -15.89
N VAL A 489 -9.32 0.10 -16.96
CA VAL A 489 -8.55 -0.12 -18.20
C VAL A 489 -8.95 0.84 -19.30
N ASN A 490 -8.00 1.09 -20.20
CA ASN A 490 -8.27 1.87 -21.41
C ASN A 490 -9.43 1.21 -22.20
N PRO A 491 -10.36 2.00 -22.75
CA PRO A 491 -11.48 1.50 -23.54
C PRO A 491 -11.11 0.53 -24.67
N LYS A 492 -9.92 0.66 -25.24
CA LYS A 492 -9.39 -0.25 -26.27
C LYS A 492 -9.16 -1.67 -25.74
N PHE A 493 -8.85 -1.82 -24.45
CA PHE A 493 -8.55 -3.11 -23.82
C PHE A 493 -9.64 -3.55 -22.83
N ASN A 494 -10.83 -3.00 -22.98
CA ASN A 494 -11.92 -3.26 -22.07
C ASN A 494 -12.68 -4.56 -22.46
N PRO A 495 -12.69 -5.58 -21.59
CA PRO A 495 -13.32 -6.85 -21.89
C PRO A 495 -14.85 -6.78 -22.02
N VAL A 496 -15.48 -5.73 -21.49
CA VAL A 496 -16.92 -5.48 -21.67
C VAL A 496 -17.21 -4.94 -23.09
N LYS A 497 -16.29 -4.17 -23.67
CA LYS A 497 -16.43 -3.64 -25.03
C LYS A 497 -16.05 -4.64 -26.13
N SER A 498 -15.11 -5.53 -25.85
CA SER A 498 -14.58 -6.50 -26.81
C SER A 498 -14.48 -7.90 -26.19
N PRO A 499 -15.56 -8.51 -25.71
CA PRO A 499 -15.54 -9.75 -24.94
C PRO A 499 -14.95 -10.94 -25.70
N HIS A 500 -15.16 -11.02 -27.02
CA HIS A 500 -14.64 -12.09 -27.86
C HIS A 500 -13.12 -12.24 -27.80
N GLN A 501 -12.38 -11.13 -27.64
CA GLN A 501 -10.93 -11.14 -27.53
C GLN A 501 -10.43 -11.76 -26.22
N TYR A 502 -11.29 -11.87 -25.22
CA TYR A 502 -10.95 -12.35 -23.87
C TYR A 502 -11.47 -13.76 -23.57
N LYS A 503 -12.11 -14.44 -24.53
CA LYS A 503 -12.77 -15.74 -24.29
C LYS A 503 -11.80 -16.77 -23.72
N GLN A 504 -10.62 -16.93 -24.33
CA GLN A 504 -9.58 -17.87 -23.83
C GLN A 504 -9.06 -17.48 -22.45
N GLN A 505 -8.74 -16.20 -22.28
CA GLN A 505 -8.25 -15.69 -21.01
C GLN A 505 -9.31 -15.89 -19.92
N MET A 506 -10.58 -15.64 -20.24
CA MET A 506 -11.68 -15.85 -19.33
C MET A 506 -11.80 -17.30 -18.88
N LEU A 507 -11.73 -18.26 -19.80
CA LEU A 507 -11.78 -19.68 -19.44
C LEU A 507 -10.63 -20.09 -18.49
N LYS A 508 -9.42 -19.61 -18.75
CA LYS A 508 -8.27 -19.84 -17.85
C LYS A 508 -8.49 -19.21 -16.47
N ASN A 509 -8.97 -17.98 -16.44
CA ASN A 509 -9.22 -17.24 -15.20
C ASN A 509 -10.34 -17.89 -14.38
N LEU A 510 -11.42 -18.33 -15.05
CA LEU A 510 -12.52 -19.05 -14.42
C LEU A 510 -12.05 -20.35 -13.80
N LEU A 511 -11.32 -21.16 -14.55
CA LEU A 511 -10.82 -22.45 -14.06
C LEU A 511 -9.89 -22.25 -12.85
N LEU A 512 -8.96 -21.31 -12.93
CA LEU A 512 -8.07 -20.96 -11.84
C LEU A 512 -8.85 -20.56 -10.57
N PHE A 513 -9.82 -19.68 -10.73
CA PHE A 513 -10.57 -19.10 -9.62
C PHE A 513 -11.50 -20.13 -8.98
N LEU A 514 -12.21 -20.91 -9.80
CA LEU A 514 -13.15 -21.92 -9.34
C LEU A 514 -12.45 -23.07 -8.62
N TYR A 515 -11.29 -23.52 -9.10
CA TYR A 515 -10.55 -24.60 -8.45
C TYR A 515 -10.04 -24.21 -7.07
N LEU A 516 -9.81 -22.93 -6.82
CA LEU A 516 -9.31 -22.44 -5.55
C LEU A 516 -10.40 -22.02 -4.55
N GLN A 517 -11.69 -22.17 -4.94
CA GLN A 517 -12.82 -21.81 -4.08
C GLN A 517 -12.72 -22.38 -2.64
N PRO A 518 -12.45 -23.67 -2.41
CA PRO A 518 -12.40 -24.20 -1.06
C PRO A 518 -11.32 -23.55 -0.21
N PHE A 519 -10.21 -23.16 -0.82
CA PHE A 519 -9.11 -22.46 -0.15
C PHE A 519 -9.44 -20.99 0.12
N ILE A 520 -10.22 -20.34 -0.76
CA ILE A 520 -10.75 -18.99 -0.57
C ILE A 520 -11.75 -19.01 0.60
N GLU A 521 -12.66 -19.98 0.61
CA GLU A 521 -13.67 -20.12 1.65
C GLU A 521 -13.05 -20.29 3.04
N GLN A 522 -11.94 -21.00 3.16
CA GLN A 522 -11.21 -21.18 4.41
C GLN A 522 -10.24 -20.03 4.74
N GLY A 523 -10.16 -19.00 3.90
CA GLY A 523 -9.26 -17.86 4.08
C GLY A 523 -7.78 -18.20 3.95
N PHE A 524 -7.45 -19.31 3.30
CA PHE A 524 -6.07 -19.68 3.01
C PHE A 524 -5.54 -18.96 1.78
N ILE A 525 -6.33 -18.89 0.71
CA ILE A 525 -6.02 -18.12 -0.48
C ILE A 525 -6.92 -16.90 -0.53
N ASN A 526 -6.32 -15.74 -0.75
CA ASN A 526 -7.01 -14.47 -0.91
C ASN A 526 -6.56 -13.81 -2.21
N PHE A 527 -7.47 -13.71 -3.16
CA PHE A 527 -7.26 -12.95 -4.38
C PHE A 527 -7.48 -11.47 -4.12
N PHE A 528 -6.51 -10.65 -4.44
CA PHE A 528 -6.62 -9.19 -4.36
C PHE A 528 -6.50 -8.57 -5.76
N PRO A 529 -7.21 -7.49 -6.06
CA PRO A 529 -7.11 -6.82 -7.36
C PRO A 529 -5.76 -6.11 -7.51
N ASP A 530 -5.37 -5.82 -8.74
CA ASP A 530 -4.17 -5.00 -9.00
C ASP A 530 -4.34 -3.61 -8.38
N PRO A 531 -3.48 -3.22 -7.43
CA PRO A 531 -3.53 -1.89 -6.81
C PRO A 531 -3.44 -0.73 -7.79
N CYS A 532 -2.80 -0.95 -8.95
CA CYS A 532 -2.74 0.04 -10.02
C CYS A 532 -4.11 0.43 -10.59
N CYS A 533 -5.14 -0.41 -10.39
CA CYS A 533 -6.51 -0.09 -10.80
C CYS A 533 -7.15 1.03 -9.97
N PHE A 534 -6.62 1.32 -8.79
CA PHE A 534 -7.20 2.24 -7.81
C PHE A 534 -6.37 3.49 -7.56
N ASP A 535 -5.12 3.49 -8.02
CA ASP A 535 -4.18 4.59 -7.85
C ASP A 535 -3.40 4.83 -9.16
N LEU A 536 -3.81 5.87 -9.88
CA LEU A 536 -3.19 6.25 -11.15
C LEU A 536 -1.72 6.70 -11.00
N TYR A 537 -1.35 7.22 -9.83
CA TYR A 537 0.02 7.59 -9.56
C TYR A 537 0.88 6.33 -9.41
N LEU A 538 0.43 5.39 -8.57
CA LEU A 538 1.07 4.08 -8.42
C LEU A 538 1.19 3.36 -9.76
N GLN A 539 0.14 3.38 -10.57
CA GLN A 539 0.14 2.80 -11.92
C GLN A 539 1.27 3.38 -12.78
N ARG A 540 1.40 4.70 -12.83
CA ARG A 540 2.44 5.39 -13.62
C ARG A 540 3.83 5.01 -13.16
N GLU A 541 4.09 5.07 -11.86
CA GLU A 541 5.39 4.72 -11.29
C GLU A 541 5.76 3.26 -11.55
N MET A 542 4.79 2.34 -11.41
CA MET A 542 5.01 0.92 -11.69
C MET A 542 5.30 0.66 -13.17
N PHE A 543 4.63 1.36 -14.09
CA PHE A 543 4.91 1.27 -15.52
C PHE A 543 6.29 1.81 -15.86
N ASP A 544 6.68 2.94 -15.30
CA ASP A 544 8.00 3.54 -15.56
C ASP A 544 9.13 2.63 -15.03
N MET A 545 8.98 2.06 -13.85
CA MET A 545 9.94 1.08 -13.30
C MET A 545 10.02 -0.18 -14.14
N ALA A 546 8.87 -0.74 -14.55
CA ALA A 546 8.83 -1.92 -15.41
C ALA A 546 9.49 -1.65 -16.77
N LYS A 547 9.29 -0.45 -17.31
CA LYS A 547 9.90 -0.02 -18.57
C LYS A 547 11.41 0.13 -18.47
N GLN A 548 11.91 0.72 -17.40
CA GLN A 548 13.35 0.84 -17.14
C GLN A 548 14.02 -0.53 -16.96
N ARG A 549 13.33 -1.50 -16.35
CA ARG A 549 13.86 -2.83 -16.12
C ARG A 549 13.81 -3.73 -17.33
N ARG A 550 12.89 -3.50 -18.27
CA ARG A 550 12.71 -4.33 -19.48
C ARG A 550 13.97 -4.53 -20.32
N GLY A 551 14.90 -3.56 -20.30
CA GLY A 551 16.19 -3.65 -20.97
C GLY A 551 17.27 -4.42 -20.21
N LEU A 552 17.04 -4.79 -18.93
CA LEU A 552 18.05 -5.33 -18.03
C LEU A 552 17.87 -6.82 -17.73
N ILE A 553 16.70 -7.40 -18.00
CA ILE A 553 16.38 -8.78 -17.63
C ILE A 553 15.87 -9.51 -18.87
N LYS A 554 16.61 -10.54 -19.24
CA LYS A 554 16.14 -11.54 -20.21
C LYS A 554 15.41 -12.65 -19.44
N MET A 555 14.34 -13.17 -20.02
CA MET A 555 13.66 -14.34 -19.47
C MET A 555 14.65 -15.51 -19.44
N ASN A 556 14.61 -16.34 -18.42
CA ASN A 556 15.42 -17.52 -18.30
C ASN A 556 15.13 -18.47 -19.48
N GLU A 557 16.19 -19.03 -20.10
CA GLU A 557 16.03 -19.88 -21.29
C GLU A 557 15.19 -21.12 -20.98
N GLN A 558 15.37 -21.75 -19.84
CA GLN A 558 14.61 -22.94 -19.43
C GLN A 558 13.13 -22.62 -19.25
N GLU A 559 12.81 -21.47 -18.66
CA GLU A 559 11.44 -21.00 -18.48
C GLU A 559 10.81 -20.61 -19.83
N THR A 560 11.57 -19.95 -20.68
CA THR A 560 11.16 -19.64 -22.06
C THR A 560 10.85 -20.91 -22.84
N ASP A 561 11.74 -21.91 -22.77
CA ASP A 561 11.54 -23.21 -23.43
C ASP A 561 10.32 -23.95 -22.87
N ARG A 562 10.13 -23.92 -21.54
CA ARG A 562 8.94 -24.52 -20.92
C ARG A 562 7.66 -23.85 -21.43
N LEU A 563 7.60 -22.52 -21.41
CA LEU A 563 6.46 -21.74 -21.90
C LEU A 563 6.22 -21.97 -23.38
N MET A 564 7.27 -22.00 -24.18
CA MET A 564 7.17 -22.27 -25.62
C MET A 564 6.70 -23.72 -25.92
N LYS A 565 7.15 -24.70 -25.13
CA LYS A 565 6.64 -26.07 -25.23
C LYS A 565 5.16 -26.17 -24.89
N ILE A 566 4.73 -25.52 -23.79
CA ILE A 566 3.32 -25.47 -23.41
C ILE A 566 2.51 -24.78 -24.51
N HIS A 567 2.97 -23.62 -24.98
CA HIS A 567 2.30 -22.87 -26.05
C HIS A 567 2.20 -23.67 -27.36
N LYS A 568 3.30 -24.29 -27.79
CA LYS A 568 3.29 -25.16 -28.99
C LYS A 568 2.35 -26.34 -28.82
N LYS A 569 2.33 -26.97 -27.65
CA LYS A 569 1.42 -28.08 -27.35
C LYS A 569 -0.04 -27.63 -27.39
N ASP A 570 -0.37 -26.52 -26.74
CA ASP A 570 -1.72 -25.99 -26.71
C ASP A 570 -2.17 -25.51 -28.11
N HIS A 571 -1.30 -24.82 -28.84
CA HIS A 571 -1.57 -24.39 -30.20
C HIS A 571 -1.78 -25.56 -31.15
N PHE A 572 -0.90 -26.56 -31.10
CA PHE A 572 -0.99 -27.75 -31.93
C PHE A 572 -2.27 -28.54 -31.63
N ALA A 573 -2.56 -28.76 -30.33
CA ALA A 573 -3.78 -29.49 -29.94
C ALA A 573 -5.04 -28.73 -30.38
N ASN A 574 -5.12 -27.43 -30.14
CA ASN A 574 -6.30 -26.62 -30.51
C ASN A 574 -6.46 -26.54 -32.03
N THR A 575 -5.39 -26.30 -32.78
CA THR A 575 -5.43 -26.20 -34.24
C THR A 575 -5.83 -27.53 -34.89
N LEU A 576 -5.26 -28.64 -34.42
CA LEU A 576 -5.54 -29.95 -34.99
C LEU A 576 -6.92 -30.47 -34.59
N CYS A 577 -7.37 -30.22 -33.35
CA CYS A 577 -8.65 -30.73 -32.89
C CYS A 577 -9.85 -30.02 -33.57
N ASN A 578 -9.67 -28.79 -34.03
CA ASN A 578 -10.69 -28.02 -34.74
C ASN A 578 -10.76 -28.35 -36.27
N LEU A 579 -9.76 -29.08 -36.78
CA LEU A 579 -9.78 -29.53 -38.19
C LEU A 579 -10.65 -30.79 -38.32
N SER A 580 -11.24 -30.98 -39.53
CA SER A 580 -11.87 -32.26 -39.87
C SER A 580 -10.86 -33.39 -39.74
N LYS A 581 -11.35 -34.63 -39.46
CA LYS A 581 -10.51 -35.83 -39.27
C LYS A 581 -9.53 -36.05 -40.41
N GLU A 582 -9.97 -35.75 -41.61
CA GLU A 582 -9.15 -35.88 -42.84
C GLU A 582 -8.05 -34.82 -42.89
N ARG A 583 -8.38 -33.56 -42.60
CA ARG A 583 -7.37 -32.47 -42.54
C ARG A 583 -6.38 -32.67 -41.39
N ARG A 584 -6.82 -33.16 -40.23
CA ARG A 584 -5.95 -33.52 -39.11
C ARG A 584 -4.91 -34.57 -39.55
N ARG A 585 -5.39 -35.65 -40.21
CA ARG A 585 -4.54 -36.72 -40.70
C ARG A 585 -3.48 -36.19 -41.67
N ASN A 586 -3.88 -35.32 -42.61
CA ASN A 586 -2.97 -34.70 -43.55
C ASN A 586 -1.94 -33.78 -42.89
N GLN A 587 -2.31 -33.03 -41.87
CA GLN A 587 -1.37 -32.17 -41.12
C GLN A 587 -0.39 -33.00 -40.30
N VAL A 588 -0.84 -34.06 -39.63
CA VAL A 588 0.04 -34.99 -38.90
C VAL A 588 1.01 -35.66 -39.84
N ARG A 589 0.53 -36.10 -41.03
CA ARG A 589 1.39 -36.72 -42.05
C ARG A 589 2.44 -35.78 -42.60
N LYS A 590 2.10 -34.47 -42.74
CA LYS A 590 3.08 -33.44 -43.13
C LYS A 590 4.12 -33.17 -42.06
N ALA A 591 3.69 -33.12 -40.78
CA ALA A 591 4.56 -32.80 -39.67
C ALA A 591 5.45 -34.00 -39.26
N MET A 592 4.99 -35.22 -39.51
CA MET A 592 5.66 -36.46 -39.11
C MET A 592 5.58 -37.48 -40.26
N PRO A 593 6.39 -37.28 -41.32
CA PRO A 593 6.29 -38.08 -42.52
C PRO A 593 6.68 -39.55 -42.32
N ASP A 594 7.45 -39.88 -41.28
CA ASP A 594 7.95 -41.23 -40.98
C ASP A 594 6.92 -42.10 -40.27
N LEU A 595 5.75 -41.59 -39.87
CA LEU A 595 4.75 -42.37 -39.19
C LEU A 595 3.89 -43.16 -40.19
N SER A 596 3.69 -44.47 -39.87
CA SER A 596 2.73 -45.28 -40.58
C SER A 596 1.30 -44.80 -40.40
N SER A 597 0.41 -45.18 -41.34
CA SER A 597 -1.01 -44.80 -41.25
C SER A 597 -1.68 -45.29 -39.95
N LYS A 598 -1.24 -46.41 -39.38
CA LYS A 598 -1.72 -46.92 -38.10
C LYS A 598 -1.27 -46.07 -36.92
N GLN A 599 -0.03 -45.68 -36.90
CA GLN A 599 0.54 -44.80 -35.86
C GLN A 599 -0.07 -43.38 -35.91
N ILE A 600 -0.39 -42.89 -37.08
CA ILE A 600 -1.13 -41.62 -37.25
C ILE A 600 -2.53 -41.72 -36.63
N GLU A 601 -3.23 -42.82 -36.86
CA GLU A 601 -4.58 -43.00 -36.29
C GLU A 601 -4.54 -43.17 -34.77
N GLU A 602 -3.59 -43.91 -34.25
CA GLU A 602 -3.35 -44.02 -32.80
C GLU A 602 -2.98 -42.67 -32.16
N LEU A 603 -2.17 -41.86 -32.82
CA LEU A 603 -1.83 -40.50 -32.40
C LEU A 603 -3.04 -39.58 -32.39
N LEU A 604 -3.87 -39.64 -33.44
CA LEU A 604 -5.11 -38.86 -33.51
C LEU A 604 -6.10 -39.25 -32.43
N GLN A 605 -6.26 -40.52 -32.12
CA GLN A 605 -7.10 -40.99 -31.01
C GLN A 605 -6.54 -40.58 -29.64
N TYR A 606 -5.23 -40.60 -29.47
CA TYR A 606 -4.58 -40.11 -28.25
C TYR A 606 -4.79 -38.61 -28.08
N MET A 607 -4.60 -37.83 -29.13
CA MET A 607 -4.85 -36.39 -29.13
C MET A 607 -6.31 -36.03 -28.81
N GLU A 608 -7.27 -36.82 -29.36
CA GLU A 608 -8.67 -36.58 -29.10
C GLU A 608 -9.03 -36.86 -27.64
N ARG A 609 -8.48 -37.91 -27.04
CA ARG A 609 -8.62 -38.17 -25.60
C ARG A 609 -7.98 -37.07 -24.75
N GLN A 610 -6.77 -36.67 -25.04
CA GLN A 610 -6.08 -35.59 -24.35
C GLN A 610 -6.86 -34.27 -24.45
N HIS A 611 -7.46 -34.00 -25.61
CA HIS A 611 -8.29 -32.80 -25.77
C HIS A 611 -9.58 -32.86 -24.95
N GLN A 612 -10.19 -34.02 -24.80
CA GLN A 612 -11.39 -34.21 -23.97
C GLN A 612 -11.04 -34.12 -22.47
N GLU A 613 -9.88 -34.62 -22.06
CA GLU A 613 -9.42 -34.66 -20.69
C GLU A 613 -8.80 -33.32 -20.24
N ASP A 614 -8.22 -32.52 -21.16
CA ASP A 614 -7.59 -31.24 -20.82
C ASP A 614 -8.64 -30.19 -20.47
N PRO A 615 -8.66 -29.68 -19.22
CA PRO A 615 -9.61 -28.64 -18.80
C PRO A 615 -9.42 -27.32 -19.56
N LEU A 616 -8.26 -27.12 -20.19
CA LEU A 616 -7.95 -25.93 -21.00
C LEU A 616 -8.06 -26.18 -22.51
N ALA A 617 -8.53 -27.36 -22.95
CA ALA A 617 -8.79 -27.60 -24.36
C ALA A 617 -9.89 -26.64 -24.83
N LEU A 618 -9.47 -25.64 -25.58
CA LEU A 618 -10.31 -24.54 -26.02
C LEU A 618 -10.90 -24.88 -27.39
N LEU A 619 -12.17 -24.67 -27.49
CA LEU A 619 -12.87 -24.65 -28.75
C LEU A 619 -12.79 -23.24 -29.28
N GLN A 620 -11.79 -22.96 -30.09
CA GLN A 620 -11.64 -21.68 -30.76
C GLN A 620 -11.91 -21.86 -32.23
N ASP A 621 -13.18 -21.72 -32.59
CA ASP A 621 -13.53 -21.66 -34.00
C ASP A 621 -13.24 -20.27 -34.60
N ASP A 622 -13.27 -19.21 -33.78
CA ASP A 622 -13.33 -17.82 -34.28
C ASP A 622 -12.00 -17.06 -34.29
N VAL A 623 -10.98 -17.50 -33.57
CA VAL A 623 -9.73 -16.70 -33.42
C VAL A 623 -8.74 -16.88 -34.58
N PHE A 624 -8.85 -17.96 -35.33
CA PHE A 624 -7.92 -18.26 -36.42
C PHE A 624 -8.37 -17.64 -37.76
N ASP A 625 -9.62 -17.26 -37.90
CA ASP A 625 -10.13 -16.67 -39.16
C ASP A 625 -9.74 -15.18 -39.31
N GLU A 626 -9.40 -14.49 -38.23
CA GLU A 626 -9.09 -13.05 -38.21
C GLU A 626 -7.59 -12.70 -37.98
N GLY A 627 -6.68 -13.64 -38.04
CA GLY A 627 -5.24 -13.39 -37.89
C GLY A 627 -4.83 -12.91 -36.47
N GLY A 628 -5.54 -13.34 -35.44
CA GLY A 628 -5.31 -12.94 -34.05
C GLY A 628 -3.92 -13.31 -33.54
N GLN A 629 -3.20 -12.32 -32.99
CA GLN A 629 -1.96 -12.55 -32.27
C GLN A 629 -2.26 -12.98 -30.82
N LEU A 630 -1.69 -14.12 -30.41
CA LEU A 630 -1.74 -14.55 -29.02
C LEU A 630 -0.82 -13.67 -28.18
N THR A 631 -1.40 -12.75 -27.42
CA THR A 631 -0.63 -11.92 -26.48
C THR A 631 -0.67 -12.59 -25.11
N MET A 632 0.47 -13.06 -24.63
CA MET A 632 0.60 -13.52 -23.25
C MET A 632 0.67 -12.30 -22.33
N ILE A 633 -0.40 -12.05 -21.60
CA ILE A 633 -0.41 -11.02 -20.55
C ILE A 633 0.02 -11.73 -19.24
N SER A 634 1.20 -11.40 -18.74
CA SER A 634 1.61 -11.80 -17.40
C SER A 634 0.74 -11.06 -16.39
N MET A 635 -0.09 -11.81 -15.66
CA MET A 635 -0.96 -11.28 -14.60
C MET A 635 -0.28 -11.29 -13.23
N VAL A 636 0.99 -11.63 -13.20
CA VAL A 636 1.80 -11.64 -11.98
C VAL A 636 2.28 -10.21 -11.68
N PRO A 637 2.23 -9.75 -10.43
CA PRO A 637 2.79 -8.45 -10.07
C PRO A 637 4.20 -8.29 -10.61
N ASN A 638 4.53 -7.11 -11.15
CA ASN A 638 5.92 -6.84 -11.48
C ASN A 638 6.79 -6.93 -10.22
N PHE A 639 8.10 -6.97 -10.37
CA PHE A 639 9.00 -7.18 -9.25
C PHE A 639 8.83 -6.12 -8.15
N GLU A 640 8.72 -4.86 -8.52
CA GLU A 640 8.55 -3.75 -7.59
C GLU A 640 7.18 -3.77 -6.91
N MET A 641 6.12 -4.11 -7.66
CA MET A 641 4.79 -4.28 -7.10
C MET A 641 4.76 -5.44 -6.11
N ALA A 642 5.44 -6.55 -6.42
CA ALA A 642 5.54 -7.68 -5.50
C ALA A 642 6.21 -7.27 -4.18
N LEU A 643 7.33 -6.55 -4.24
CA LEU A 643 8.00 -6.04 -3.05
C LEU A 643 7.12 -5.03 -2.29
N PHE A 644 6.46 -4.15 -3.00
CA PHE A 644 5.57 -3.15 -2.41
C PHE A 644 4.42 -3.80 -1.64
N ILE A 645 3.69 -4.73 -2.25
CA ILE A 645 2.60 -5.46 -1.59
C ILE A 645 3.10 -6.31 -0.43
N ALA A 646 4.26 -6.98 -0.60
CA ALA A 646 4.86 -7.78 0.47
C ALA A 646 5.20 -6.91 1.69
N GLN A 647 5.71 -5.69 1.50
CA GLN A 647 5.98 -4.75 2.59
C GLN A 647 4.69 -4.21 3.22
N VAL A 648 3.67 -3.85 2.42
CA VAL A 648 2.38 -3.37 2.94
C VAL A 648 1.67 -4.43 3.79
N THR A 649 1.80 -5.71 3.41
CA THR A 649 1.07 -6.82 4.06
C THR A 649 1.90 -7.60 5.08
N GLY A 650 3.21 -7.35 5.14
CA GLY A 650 4.13 -8.16 5.93
C GLY A 650 4.26 -9.59 5.40
N SER A 651 4.11 -9.79 4.08
CA SER A 651 4.24 -11.08 3.43
C SER A 651 5.69 -11.37 3.06
N ILE A 652 6.00 -12.65 2.90
CA ILE A 652 7.20 -13.10 2.17
C ILE A 652 6.86 -13.26 0.70
N ILE A 653 7.85 -13.32 -0.17
CA ILE A 653 7.64 -13.60 -1.59
C ILE A 653 7.66 -15.10 -1.82
N LEU A 654 6.65 -15.62 -2.50
CA LEU A 654 6.54 -17.01 -2.91
C LEU A 654 6.48 -17.08 -4.43
N THR A 655 7.34 -17.86 -5.05
CA THR A 655 7.37 -18.01 -6.51
C THR A 655 7.70 -19.43 -6.93
N ASP A 656 7.15 -19.87 -8.06
CA ASP A 656 7.56 -21.05 -8.82
C ASP A 656 8.22 -20.67 -10.16
N SER A 657 8.33 -19.35 -10.44
CA SER A 657 8.97 -18.81 -11.63
C SER A 657 10.48 -18.70 -11.45
N GLU A 658 11.22 -19.35 -12.32
CA GLU A 658 12.69 -19.29 -12.36
C GLU A 658 13.16 -17.87 -12.72
N THR A 659 12.46 -17.18 -13.62
CA THR A 659 12.75 -15.76 -13.95
C THR A 659 12.59 -14.87 -12.73
N ARG A 660 11.51 -15.01 -11.96
CA ARG A 660 11.28 -14.25 -10.73
C ARG A 660 12.35 -14.58 -9.68
N TRP A 661 12.71 -15.85 -9.57
CA TRP A 661 13.75 -16.27 -8.66
C TRP A 661 15.10 -15.64 -8.98
N GLU A 662 15.49 -15.62 -10.25
CA GLU A 662 16.72 -14.95 -10.69
C GLU A 662 16.68 -13.43 -10.43
N GLU A 663 15.53 -12.78 -10.64
CA GLU A 663 15.34 -11.38 -10.27
C GLU A 663 15.62 -11.15 -8.78
N LEU A 664 15.09 -12.02 -7.93
CA LEU A 664 15.31 -11.97 -6.47
C LEU A 664 16.77 -12.22 -6.10
N VAL A 665 17.40 -13.20 -6.72
CA VAL A 665 18.84 -13.48 -6.52
C VAL A 665 19.69 -12.27 -6.92
N ARG A 666 19.46 -11.69 -8.09
CA ARG A 666 20.19 -10.50 -8.56
C ARG A 666 19.92 -9.26 -7.68
N ALA A 667 18.75 -9.15 -7.10
CA ALA A 667 18.39 -8.06 -6.22
C ALA A 667 19.23 -8.03 -4.95
N GLN A 668 19.53 -9.20 -4.37
CA GLN A 668 20.36 -9.28 -3.16
C GLN A 668 21.80 -8.85 -3.39
N PHE A 669 22.35 -9.09 -4.59
CA PHE A 669 23.76 -8.78 -4.90
C PHE A 669 24.02 -7.27 -5.12
N ARG A 670 23.01 -6.51 -5.50
CA ARG A 670 23.19 -5.09 -5.85
C ARG A 670 23.52 -4.18 -4.69
N LYS A 671 23.23 -4.56 -3.47
CA LYS A 671 23.35 -3.65 -2.32
C LYS A 671 24.41 -3.96 -1.27
N ASN A 672 24.82 -5.19 -1.00
CA ASN A 672 25.67 -5.46 0.16
C ASN A 672 26.64 -6.63 0.05
N GLY A 673 27.05 -7.05 -1.13
CA GLY A 673 27.96 -8.21 -1.21
C GLY A 673 27.42 -9.42 -0.44
N VAL A 674 27.56 -10.54 -1.01
CA VAL A 674 27.22 -11.89 -0.56
C VAL A 674 26.68 -12.02 0.86
N VAL A 675 25.46 -12.46 0.97
CA VAL A 675 24.99 -13.12 2.17
C VAL A 675 24.99 -14.62 1.94
N SER A 676 25.92 -15.26 2.51
CA SER A 676 25.93 -16.70 2.60
C SER A 676 24.90 -17.19 3.58
N LEU A 677 24.32 -18.31 3.32
CA LEU A 677 23.15 -18.76 4.00
C LEU A 677 23.33 -20.14 4.57
N PRO A 678 23.21 -20.27 5.87
CA PRO A 678 22.98 -21.55 6.50
C PRO A 678 21.59 -22.16 6.19
N TRP A 679 20.76 -21.44 5.40
CA TRP A 679 19.40 -21.86 5.05
C TRP A 679 19.32 -22.78 3.83
N VAL A 680 20.41 -22.93 3.06
CA VAL A 680 20.46 -23.87 1.93
C VAL A 680 20.20 -25.29 2.42
N ASP A 681 20.80 -25.69 3.51
CA ASP A 681 20.59 -26.99 4.11
C ASP A 681 19.15 -27.21 4.60
N LEU A 682 18.52 -26.16 5.15
CA LEU A 682 17.10 -26.24 5.53
C LEU A 682 16.21 -26.38 4.30
N SER A 683 16.51 -25.65 3.24
CA SER A 683 15.85 -25.73 1.96
C SER A 683 15.95 -27.13 1.35
N ASP A 684 17.14 -27.68 1.28
CA ASP A 684 17.39 -29.03 0.74
C ASP A 684 16.73 -30.11 1.59
N MET A 685 16.72 -29.93 2.89
CA MET A 685 16.08 -30.83 3.82
C MET A 685 14.54 -30.85 3.66
N ILE A 686 13.92 -29.67 3.46
CA ILE A 686 12.49 -29.56 3.20
C ILE A 686 12.16 -30.09 1.80
N ALA A 687 12.99 -29.77 0.81
CA ALA A 687 12.79 -30.22 -0.56
C ALA A 687 12.86 -31.75 -0.71
N ASN A 688 13.65 -32.41 0.11
CA ASN A 688 13.80 -33.86 0.09
C ASN A 688 12.73 -34.62 0.88
N GLN A 689 11.81 -33.90 1.55
CA GLN A 689 10.72 -34.54 2.28
C GLN A 689 9.56 -34.88 1.33
N LYS A 690 9.03 -36.09 1.48
CA LYS A 690 7.85 -36.54 0.76
C LYS A 690 6.60 -36.23 1.59
N PHE A 691 5.73 -35.40 1.05
CA PHE A 691 4.41 -35.19 1.63
C PHE A 691 3.38 -36.04 0.90
N ILE A 692 2.53 -36.71 1.67
CA ILE A 692 1.39 -37.47 1.15
C ILE A 692 0.13 -36.68 1.45
N PHE A 693 -0.58 -36.27 0.41
CA PHE A 693 -1.80 -35.50 0.51
C PHE A 693 -2.96 -36.21 -0.17
N SER A 694 -4.17 -35.87 0.23
CA SER A 694 -5.35 -36.21 -0.55
C SER A 694 -5.37 -35.35 -1.82
N SER A 695 -5.71 -35.97 -2.96
CA SER A 695 -5.99 -35.22 -4.19
C SER A 695 -7.28 -34.40 -4.09
N ASP A 696 -8.11 -34.70 -3.09
CA ASP A 696 -9.31 -33.94 -2.79
C ASP A 696 -8.97 -32.70 -1.95
N PRO A 697 -9.25 -31.46 -2.48
CA PRO A 697 -8.99 -30.21 -1.76
C PRO A 697 -9.71 -30.13 -0.42
N HIS A 698 -10.91 -30.69 -0.33
CA HIS A 698 -11.69 -30.67 0.88
C HIS A 698 -11.03 -31.47 2.00
N SER A 699 -10.53 -32.68 1.72
CA SER A 699 -9.78 -33.49 2.67
C SER A 699 -8.51 -32.82 3.15
N THR A 700 -7.79 -32.15 2.24
CA THR A 700 -6.58 -31.35 2.60
C THR A 700 -6.92 -30.21 3.52
N LEU A 701 -8.00 -29.48 3.24
CA LEU A 701 -8.46 -28.39 4.09
C LEU A 701 -8.94 -28.87 5.45
N CYS A 702 -9.70 -29.98 5.53
CA CYS A 702 -10.10 -30.59 6.79
C CYS A 702 -8.89 -30.97 7.63
N THR A 703 -7.87 -31.58 7.01
CA THR A 703 -6.63 -31.91 7.71
C THR A 703 -5.94 -30.67 8.27
N ARG A 704 -5.92 -29.58 7.52
CA ARG A 704 -5.39 -28.30 7.96
C ARG A 704 -6.20 -27.69 9.10
N MET A 705 -7.53 -27.75 9.03
CA MET A 705 -8.42 -27.25 10.09
C MET A 705 -8.24 -28.00 11.40
N ASP A 706 -8.01 -29.31 11.34
CA ASP A 706 -7.68 -30.16 12.49
C ASP A 706 -6.27 -29.89 13.08
N GLY A 707 -5.59 -28.86 12.62
CA GLY A 707 -4.25 -28.48 13.05
C GLY A 707 -3.13 -29.22 12.31
N GLY A 708 -3.43 -29.81 11.13
CA GLY A 708 -2.45 -30.46 10.28
C GLY A 708 -1.26 -29.55 9.97
N PHE A 709 -0.06 -30.06 10.15
CA PHE A 709 1.21 -29.33 9.98
C PHE A 709 1.33 -28.03 10.80
N GLY A 710 0.55 -27.88 11.87
CA GLY A 710 0.59 -26.69 12.73
C GLY A 710 1.94 -26.47 13.38
N SER A 711 2.68 -27.56 13.69
CA SER A 711 4.01 -27.49 14.27
C SER A 711 5.03 -26.97 13.24
N VAL A 712 4.95 -27.43 12.01
CA VAL A 712 5.78 -26.96 10.87
C VAL A 712 5.54 -25.47 10.63
N ARG A 713 4.28 -25.05 10.48
CA ARG A 713 3.93 -23.62 10.30
C ARG A 713 4.41 -22.74 11.45
N LYS A 714 4.35 -23.26 12.68
CA LYS A 714 4.85 -22.52 13.83
C LYS A 714 6.34 -22.24 13.72
N VAL A 715 7.14 -23.24 13.37
CA VAL A 715 8.59 -23.06 13.19
C VAL A 715 8.89 -22.10 12.05
N PHE A 716 8.20 -22.21 10.92
CA PHE A 716 8.34 -21.24 9.81
C PHE A 716 8.05 -19.81 10.24
N ARG A 717 6.98 -19.61 11.00
CA ARG A 717 6.62 -18.28 11.52
C ARG A 717 7.69 -17.74 12.48
N GLU A 718 8.26 -18.57 13.30
CA GLU A 718 9.33 -18.19 14.22
C GLU A 718 10.61 -17.81 13.46
N ILE A 719 10.97 -18.56 12.41
CA ILE A 719 12.04 -18.20 11.49
C ILE A 719 11.78 -16.83 10.86
N TYR A 720 10.58 -16.62 10.32
CA TYR A 720 10.19 -15.33 9.73
C TYR A 720 10.34 -14.17 10.72
N VAL A 721 9.91 -14.37 11.97
CA VAL A 721 9.99 -13.32 13.00
C VAL A 721 11.45 -13.04 13.36
N ASP A 722 12.27 -14.07 13.55
CA ASP A 722 13.69 -13.92 13.88
C ASP A 722 14.45 -13.16 12.80
N VAL A 723 14.18 -13.46 11.52
CA VAL A 723 14.77 -12.75 10.39
C VAL A 723 14.27 -11.30 10.30
N ARG A 724 12.98 -11.07 10.50
CA ARG A 724 12.38 -9.74 10.43
C ARG A 724 12.91 -8.80 11.53
N GLU A 725 13.11 -9.33 12.73
CA GLU A 725 13.57 -8.57 13.89
C GLU A 725 15.10 -8.36 13.92
N ASN A 726 15.84 -8.88 12.92
CA ASN A 726 17.32 -8.79 12.83
C ASN A 726 18.00 -9.19 14.14
N LYS A 727 17.58 -10.30 14.76
CA LYS A 727 18.16 -10.75 16.01
C LYS A 727 19.67 -11.03 15.83
N ASN A 728 20.48 -10.46 16.70
CA ASN A 728 21.90 -10.78 16.77
C ASN A 728 22.07 -12.29 17.01
N ASN A 729 22.89 -12.98 16.24
CA ASN A 729 23.10 -14.43 16.25
C ASN A 729 22.08 -15.26 15.43
N LEU A 730 21.73 -14.79 14.23
CA LEU A 730 20.89 -15.54 13.29
C LEU A 730 21.43 -16.95 13.03
N ASP A 731 22.75 -17.15 12.91
CA ASP A 731 23.35 -18.44 12.56
C ASP A 731 23.11 -19.52 13.64
N THR A 732 23.26 -19.18 14.92
CA THR A 732 22.93 -20.10 16.01
C THR A 732 21.43 -20.34 16.14
N SER A 733 20.63 -19.35 15.84
CA SER A 733 19.18 -19.47 15.80
C SER A 733 18.72 -20.41 14.67
N VAL A 734 19.38 -20.39 13.52
CA VAL A 734 19.09 -21.24 12.37
C VAL A 734 19.27 -22.70 12.70
N GLU A 735 20.41 -23.09 13.24
CA GLU A 735 20.70 -24.51 13.57
C GLU A 735 19.70 -25.07 14.60
N ARG A 736 19.33 -24.25 15.57
CA ARG A 736 18.27 -24.62 16.51
C ARG A 736 16.92 -24.82 15.81
N ARG A 737 16.51 -23.87 14.95
CA ARG A 737 15.25 -23.92 14.19
C ARG A 737 15.20 -25.08 13.22
N LYS A 738 16.33 -25.43 12.61
CA LYS A 738 16.47 -26.60 11.76
C LYS A 738 16.12 -27.90 12.52
N LYS A 739 16.68 -28.09 13.73
CA LYS A 739 16.35 -29.22 14.58
C LYS A 739 14.89 -29.23 15.01
N GLU A 740 14.35 -28.08 15.41
CA GLU A 740 12.94 -27.92 15.78
C GLU A 740 12.01 -28.23 14.60
N PHE A 741 12.39 -27.79 13.38
CA PHE A 741 11.62 -28.08 12.16
C PHE A 741 11.56 -29.57 11.87
N LEU A 742 12.69 -30.31 11.93
CA LEU A 742 12.73 -31.75 11.71
C LEU A 742 11.84 -32.49 12.72
N ALA A 743 12.00 -32.20 13.99
CA ALA A 743 11.19 -32.83 15.03
C ALA A 743 9.69 -32.56 14.85
N SER A 744 9.33 -31.32 14.47
CA SER A 744 7.95 -30.92 14.18
C SER A 744 7.39 -31.61 12.95
N TYR A 745 8.20 -31.71 11.88
CA TYR A 745 7.84 -32.38 10.66
C TYR A 745 7.58 -33.87 10.87
N GLU A 746 8.49 -34.59 11.55
CA GLU A 746 8.33 -36.00 11.86
C GLU A 746 7.06 -36.26 12.72
N LYS A 747 6.82 -35.40 13.71
CA LYS A 747 5.63 -35.45 14.55
C LYS A 747 4.36 -35.28 13.73
N ASP A 748 4.33 -34.25 12.88
CA ASP A 748 3.15 -33.93 12.07
C ASP A 748 2.90 -35.04 11.03
N ILE A 749 3.93 -35.59 10.39
CA ILE A 749 3.78 -36.71 9.46
C ILE A 749 3.24 -37.97 10.17
N LYS A 750 3.81 -38.37 11.29
CA LYS A 750 3.32 -39.54 12.05
C LYS A 750 1.84 -39.39 12.42
N LYS A 751 1.41 -38.17 12.73
CA LYS A 751 0.03 -37.87 13.10
C LYS A 751 -0.94 -37.91 11.91
N TYR A 752 -0.52 -37.38 10.76
CA TYR A 752 -1.43 -37.13 9.65
C TYR A 752 -1.31 -38.11 8.47
N ASN A 753 -0.24 -38.91 8.43
CA ASN A 753 0.06 -39.81 7.30
C ASN A 753 -1.08 -40.81 7.01
N LYS A 754 -1.85 -41.20 8.02
CA LYS A 754 -2.99 -42.12 7.87
C LYS A 754 -4.19 -41.53 7.12
N LYS A 755 -4.24 -40.20 6.95
CA LYS A 755 -5.34 -39.46 6.32
C LYS A 755 -5.03 -39.01 4.89
N MET A 756 -3.87 -39.37 4.35
CA MET A 756 -3.35 -38.79 3.11
C MET A 756 -3.02 -39.85 2.10
N ASN A 757 -3.54 -39.74 0.88
CA ASN A 757 -3.49 -40.78 -0.16
C ASN A 757 -2.65 -40.37 -1.40
N TYR A 758 -2.17 -39.14 -1.47
CA TYR A 758 -1.46 -38.63 -2.64
C TYR A 758 -0.06 -38.17 -2.25
N CYS A 759 0.95 -38.61 -3.00
CA CYS A 759 2.33 -38.24 -2.79
C CYS A 759 2.82 -37.41 -3.97
N PHE A 760 3.34 -36.24 -3.70
CA PHE A 760 4.09 -35.47 -4.68
C PHE A 760 5.37 -34.90 -4.05
N ASN A 761 6.36 -34.70 -4.90
CA ASN A 761 7.62 -34.12 -4.51
C ASN A 761 7.63 -32.63 -4.84
N GLY A 762 8.11 -31.82 -3.92
CA GLY A 762 8.34 -30.40 -4.16
C GLY A 762 9.79 -30.05 -3.95
N LYS A 763 10.29 -29.08 -4.71
CA LYS A 763 11.58 -28.44 -4.46
C LYS A 763 11.31 -27.07 -3.83
N MET A 764 11.96 -26.81 -2.70
CA MET A 764 11.82 -25.52 -2.00
C MET A 764 13.20 -24.94 -1.72
N ASN A 765 13.42 -23.70 -2.16
CA ASN A 765 14.63 -22.94 -1.88
C ASN A 765 14.27 -21.64 -1.17
N PHE A 766 15.18 -21.15 -0.31
CA PHE A 766 15.02 -19.91 0.41
C PHE A 766 16.07 -18.88 0.02
N LEU A 767 15.65 -17.62 -0.02
CA LEU A 767 16.53 -16.46 -0.08
C LEU A 767 16.25 -15.55 1.12
N ILE A 768 17.28 -15.32 1.93
CA ILE A 768 17.21 -14.51 3.14
C ILE A 768 18.35 -13.48 3.10
N PRO A 769 18.20 -12.37 2.36
CA PRO A 769 19.26 -11.37 2.27
C PRO A 769 19.50 -10.71 3.64
N LYS A 770 20.76 -10.43 3.95
CA LYS A 770 21.07 -9.64 5.15
C LYS A 770 20.36 -8.30 5.09
N GLY A 771 19.47 -8.11 6.04
CA GLY A 771 18.63 -6.94 6.07
C GLY A 771 17.43 -6.95 5.11
N GLY A 772 17.10 -8.09 4.50
CA GLY A 772 15.95 -8.29 3.63
C GLY A 772 16.07 -7.66 2.24
N PHE A 773 15.06 -7.91 1.41
CA PHE A 773 14.94 -7.25 0.12
C PHE A 773 14.46 -5.81 0.35
N VAL A 774 15.23 -4.85 -0.13
CA VAL A 774 14.91 -3.42 -0.08
C VAL A 774 15.24 -2.80 -1.42
N PHE A 775 14.27 -2.10 -1.99
CA PHE A 775 14.43 -1.32 -3.19
C PHE A 775 14.10 0.14 -2.91
N ASN A 776 14.97 1.05 -3.32
CA ASN A 776 14.74 2.48 -3.11
C ASN A 776 13.42 2.93 -3.74
N ASN A 777 13.12 2.48 -4.95
CA ASN A 777 11.87 2.81 -5.64
C ASN A 777 10.63 2.33 -4.87
N THR A 778 10.67 1.12 -4.30
CA THR A 778 9.58 0.60 -3.47
C THR A 778 9.44 1.40 -2.18
N GLN A 779 10.56 1.77 -1.54
CA GLN A 779 10.56 2.62 -0.35
C GLN A 779 9.96 4.00 -0.64
N ARG A 780 10.27 4.56 -1.80
CA ARG A 780 9.69 5.82 -2.30
C ARG A 780 8.18 5.74 -2.44
N LEU A 781 7.68 4.66 -3.03
CA LEU A 781 6.23 4.45 -3.19
C LEU A 781 5.51 4.27 -1.86
N LEU A 782 6.13 3.60 -0.89
CA LEU A 782 5.57 3.47 0.46
C LEU A 782 5.44 4.83 1.15
N LEU A 783 6.41 5.73 0.96
CA LEU A 783 6.31 7.11 1.44
C LEU A 783 5.12 7.85 0.85
N LYS A 784 4.87 7.67 -0.45
CA LYS A 784 3.81 8.38 -1.18
C LYS A 784 2.42 7.81 -0.93
N SER A 785 2.30 6.50 -0.78
CA SER A 785 1.00 5.83 -0.59
C SER A 785 0.36 6.11 0.77
N GLY A 786 1.09 6.72 1.71
CA GLY A 786 0.61 6.95 3.08
C GLY A 786 0.28 5.65 3.82
N SER A 787 0.90 4.52 3.42
CA SER A 787 0.74 3.25 4.11
C SER A 787 1.38 3.34 5.50
N GLU A 788 0.56 3.57 6.52
CA GLU A 788 1.01 3.80 7.89
C GLU A 788 1.55 2.53 8.56
N LYS A 789 1.05 1.37 8.14
CA LYS A 789 1.45 0.07 8.69
C LYS A 789 2.06 -0.78 7.59
N HIS A 790 3.36 -0.83 7.53
CA HIS A 790 4.13 -1.66 6.60
C HIS A 790 5.42 -2.14 7.28
N VAL A 791 6.09 -3.10 6.65
CA VAL A 791 7.44 -3.52 7.05
C VAL A 791 8.47 -2.83 6.18
N ASN A 792 9.62 -2.47 6.75
CA ASN A 792 10.66 -1.71 6.04
C ASN A 792 11.41 -2.53 4.98
N ASN A 793 11.26 -3.85 4.99
CA ASN A 793 11.89 -4.75 4.05
C ASN A 793 11.08 -6.03 3.93
N VAL A 794 11.32 -6.78 2.86
CA VAL A 794 10.82 -8.16 2.70
C VAL A 794 11.92 -9.09 3.22
N PRO A 795 11.71 -9.81 4.33
CA PRO A 795 12.78 -10.52 5.01
C PRO A 795 13.28 -11.75 4.24
N MET A 796 12.40 -12.41 3.48
CA MET A 796 12.75 -13.62 2.76
C MET A 796 11.87 -13.85 1.53
N ALA A 797 12.38 -14.64 0.59
CA ALA A 797 11.66 -15.19 -0.54
C ALA A 797 11.79 -16.71 -0.56
N VAL A 798 10.76 -17.38 -1.06
CA VAL A 798 10.70 -18.84 -1.18
C VAL A 798 10.41 -19.19 -2.64
N PHE A 799 11.26 -20.04 -3.20
CA PHE A 799 10.99 -20.73 -4.46
C PHE A 799 10.35 -22.08 -4.13
N PHE A 800 9.20 -22.35 -4.68
CA PHE A 800 8.48 -23.61 -4.48
C PHE A 800 8.01 -24.15 -5.82
N LYS A 801 8.59 -25.27 -6.24
CA LYS A 801 8.23 -25.94 -7.50
C LYS A 801 7.78 -27.36 -7.20
N LEU A 802 6.62 -27.71 -7.68
CA LEU A 802 6.17 -29.08 -7.69
C LEU A 802 6.89 -29.84 -8.79
N LEU A 803 7.46 -30.98 -8.43
CA LEU A 803 8.04 -31.90 -9.39
C LEU A 803 6.94 -32.85 -9.84
N ALA A 804 6.85 -33.08 -11.13
CA ALA A 804 5.96 -34.11 -11.65
C ALA A 804 6.28 -35.46 -11.01
N PRO A 805 5.26 -36.29 -10.68
CA PRO A 805 5.45 -37.59 -10.10
C PRO A 805 6.29 -38.50 -10.96
#